data_f45ee28e221091b930462d92ab0b9fbf
#
_entry.id   f45ee28e221091b930462d92ab0b9fbf
#
_cell.length_a   1.000
_cell.length_b   1.000
_cell.length_c   1.000
_cell.angle_alpha   90.00
_cell.angle_beta   90.00
_cell.angle_gamma   90.00
#
_symmetry.space_group_name_H-M   'P 1'
#
loop_
_entity.id
_entity.type
_entity.pdbx_description
1 polymer ?
#
loop_
_entity_poly.entity_id
_entity_poly.type
_entity_poly.pdbx_seq_one_letter_code
_entity_poly.pdbx_strand_id
1 'polypeptide(L)'
;MIPAISPGTQILHYRVVRKLGEGGMGIVFEAEDLRLGRTVAIKLLQNLISENAAMRARFLREARAASALDHPNLCTIYAAEETPEGALMLVMACYRGQTLAELLARSGALEPRSILEIGGQVAAGLHAAHMSGVVHRDIKPGNVFLVQGGGVKILDFGLSRILDETQLTMSRHVMGTLAYMPPEQLDGNQVDHRADIWALGAVLYEMAAGHPPFRHASPAAICAAISRGEYIPLHEVRPNLPLSLMKAVERCLRVQPHARHSSAAELLQLLNQEAVSETAEAPPGHAPAPTTGVSSQVRIHPVQTDWISTIQTEPDREDRFGKTMDAGVSIAVLPMRNLSSDPDSEYFSDGLTEELIGALGTIVGLRVVSRTSAFAFRGTTKDIREIGEALQAQVILEGSVRRSGSRVRVNTQLTDARTGFHLWSSPRFDREISDVFELQDEIASSVASALGETVARHLSLSGPVPATPMRSEAYEAYLKGRYHWNRKTIEDIQLAGRYFEQALQLDENSAAAHAGLADYYCLQGSLGLMPPHEAWSLARSSALKAIRLDPQLPEGHIALASVLQFYDWNWEDARQHLVKAIELRPQRGDSYYIYVTYLLIHGLLEEALEQVRIGLSYDPLSAPLLAEEAILRAYMGDHDTSILLAQSALEASPHYFELYYALGIAQTQSGRLHEAVQTFEAGIAKSHMPVLMGWLAEAHMQNGDPGKARLVLSQLLDHEKNGTALPVAIAVAAVSVGEMDLAFKWLEKAAESKDILLSYITVLPSLRQLHDDPRYHRLLQRMNLNHPSTHRRHHAAR
;
A
#
# COMPACT_ATOMS: atom_id res chain seq x y z
N MET A 1 33.44 -8.94 -2.81
CA MET A 1 33.90 -9.15 -4.23
C MET A 1 33.91 -10.64 -4.48
N ILE A 2 33.15 -11.12 -5.47
CA ILE A 2 33.22 -12.52 -5.90
C ILE A 2 34.62 -12.70 -6.46
N PRO A 3 35.44 -13.66 -5.99
CA PRO A 3 36.74 -13.91 -6.56
C PRO A 3 36.58 -14.23 -8.06
N ALA A 4 37.60 -13.86 -8.87
CA ALA A 4 37.56 -14.11 -10.31
C ALA A 4 37.53 -15.63 -10.53
N ILE A 5 36.36 -16.19 -10.81
CA ILE A 5 36.17 -17.61 -11.05
C ILE A 5 36.58 -17.90 -12.50
N SER A 6 37.66 -18.70 -12.67
CA SER A 6 38.16 -19.11 -13.94
C SER A 6 37.85 -20.56 -14.27
N PRO A 7 37.90 -20.97 -15.54
CA PRO A 7 37.78 -22.39 -15.90
C PRO A 7 38.73 -23.27 -15.08
N GLY A 8 38.22 -24.39 -14.57
CA GLY A 8 38.93 -25.30 -13.68
C GLY A 8 38.73 -25.01 -12.17
N THR A 9 38.20 -23.86 -11.79
CA THR A 9 37.88 -23.57 -10.38
C THR A 9 36.83 -24.56 -9.87
N GLN A 10 37.04 -25.10 -8.67
CA GLN A 10 36.10 -26.00 -8.03
C GLN A 10 35.29 -25.22 -6.97
N ILE A 11 33.95 -25.28 -7.07
CA ILE A 11 33.01 -24.71 -6.12
C ILE A 11 32.25 -25.90 -5.53
N LEU A 12 32.43 -26.20 -4.24
CA LEU A 12 31.92 -27.42 -3.63
C LEU A 12 32.37 -28.66 -4.40
N HIS A 13 31.47 -29.39 -5.02
CA HIS A 13 31.74 -30.55 -5.85
C HIS A 13 31.51 -30.31 -7.35
N TYR A 14 31.42 -29.04 -7.75
CA TYR A 14 31.25 -28.64 -9.14
C TYR A 14 32.52 -28.02 -9.69
N ARG A 15 32.98 -28.49 -10.83
CA ARG A 15 34.14 -27.94 -11.53
C ARG A 15 33.67 -27.02 -12.66
N VAL A 16 33.97 -25.75 -12.56
CA VAL A 16 33.64 -24.74 -13.58
C VAL A 16 34.34 -25.04 -14.89
N VAL A 17 33.57 -25.13 -15.98
CA VAL A 17 34.06 -25.36 -17.34
C VAL A 17 34.26 -24.03 -18.06
N ARG A 18 33.23 -23.18 -18.09
CA ARG A 18 33.25 -21.85 -18.70
C ARG A 18 32.11 -20.96 -18.20
N LYS A 19 32.28 -19.68 -18.40
CA LYS A 19 31.21 -18.71 -18.15
C LYS A 19 30.17 -18.76 -19.28
N LEU A 20 28.88 -18.87 -18.94
CA LEU A 20 27.75 -18.84 -19.87
C LEU A 20 27.18 -17.43 -20.06
N GLY A 21 27.12 -16.65 -18.96
CA GLY A 21 26.58 -15.30 -19.01
C GLY A 21 26.77 -14.57 -17.69
N GLU A 22 26.53 -13.27 -17.72
CA GLU A 22 26.51 -12.38 -16.54
C GLU A 22 25.34 -11.41 -16.68
N GLY A 23 24.62 -11.17 -15.58
CA GLY A 23 23.49 -10.25 -15.53
C GLY A 23 23.33 -9.61 -14.17
N GLY A 24 22.33 -8.79 -13.99
CA GLY A 24 22.09 -8.05 -12.75
C GLY A 24 21.90 -8.92 -11.50
N MET A 25 21.52 -10.19 -11.67
CA MET A 25 21.29 -11.14 -10.57
C MET A 25 22.50 -12.03 -10.24
N GLY A 26 23.55 -12.03 -11.07
CA GLY A 26 24.70 -12.87 -10.84
C GLY A 26 25.37 -13.39 -12.12
N ILE A 27 26.26 -14.35 -11.96
CA ILE A 27 27.05 -14.94 -13.04
C ILE A 27 26.65 -16.41 -13.21
N VAL A 28 26.40 -16.82 -14.45
CA VAL A 28 26.07 -18.22 -14.80
C VAL A 28 27.26 -18.89 -15.41
N PHE A 29 27.61 -20.06 -14.90
CA PHE A 29 28.71 -20.91 -15.38
C PHE A 29 28.18 -22.27 -15.84
N GLU A 30 28.79 -22.82 -16.89
CA GLU A 30 28.74 -24.24 -17.18
C GLU A 30 29.72 -24.95 -16.25
N ALA A 31 29.28 -26.01 -15.58
CA ALA A 31 30.11 -26.77 -14.66
C ALA A 31 29.87 -28.27 -14.79
N GLU A 32 30.80 -29.05 -14.34
CA GLU A 32 30.71 -30.50 -14.21
C GLU A 32 30.44 -30.86 -12.73
N ASP A 33 29.32 -31.53 -12.47
CA ASP A 33 29.03 -32.16 -11.18
C ASP A 33 29.93 -33.38 -11.02
N LEU A 34 30.96 -33.28 -10.20
CA LEU A 34 31.98 -34.32 -10.01
C LEU A 34 31.45 -35.56 -9.26
N ARG A 35 30.31 -35.45 -8.59
CA ARG A 35 29.67 -36.57 -7.89
C ARG A 35 28.82 -37.44 -8.82
N LEU A 36 28.10 -36.76 -9.74
CA LEU A 36 27.14 -37.42 -10.62
C LEU A 36 27.63 -37.54 -12.06
N GLY A 37 28.78 -36.99 -12.41
CA GLY A 37 29.40 -37.04 -13.75
C GLY A 37 28.58 -36.38 -14.85
N ARG A 38 27.84 -35.33 -14.55
CA ARG A 38 26.95 -34.63 -15.47
C ARG A 38 27.25 -33.14 -15.60
N THR A 39 26.93 -32.58 -16.76
CA THR A 39 27.05 -31.14 -17.00
C THR A 39 25.84 -30.41 -16.38
N VAL A 40 26.09 -29.35 -15.63
CA VAL A 40 25.12 -28.49 -14.99
C VAL A 40 25.37 -27.02 -15.30
N ALA A 41 24.37 -26.19 -15.15
CA ALA A 41 24.52 -24.74 -15.10
C ALA A 41 24.47 -24.28 -13.63
N ILE A 42 25.43 -23.45 -13.23
CA ILE A 42 25.49 -22.88 -11.88
C ILE A 42 25.32 -21.37 -11.98
N LYS A 43 24.32 -20.83 -11.32
CA LYS A 43 24.10 -19.40 -11.18
C LYS A 43 24.55 -18.96 -9.79
N LEU A 44 25.65 -18.19 -9.74
CA LEU A 44 26.15 -17.55 -8.51
C LEU A 44 25.47 -16.17 -8.35
N LEU A 45 24.84 -15.95 -7.21
CA LEU A 45 24.16 -14.70 -6.91
C LEU A 45 25.11 -13.65 -6.35
N GLN A 46 24.79 -12.37 -6.57
CA GLN A 46 25.60 -11.25 -6.07
C GLN A 46 25.59 -11.18 -4.53
N ASN A 47 26.64 -10.66 -3.92
CA ASN A 47 26.87 -10.63 -2.47
C ASN A 47 25.78 -9.91 -1.65
N LEU A 48 25.05 -8.97 -2.24
CA LEU A 48 23.94 -8.25 -1.57
C LEU A 48 22.84 -9.18 -1.04
N ILE A 49 22.59 -10.30 -1.72
CA ILE A 49 21.59 -11.31 -1.28
C ILE A 49 22.18 -12.18 -0.17
N SER A 50 23.48 -12.44 -0.22
CA SER A 50 24.18 -13.31 0.75
C SER A 50 24.34 -12.65 2.12
N GLU A 51 24.40 -11.33 2.20
CA GLU A 51 24.61 -10.56 3.43
C GLU A 51 23.33 -10.38 4.26
N ASN A 52 22.15 -10.52 3.65
CA ASN A 52 20.87 -10.35 4.33
C ASN A 52 20.21 -11.71 4.64
N ALA A 53 20.11 -12.07 5.92
CA ALA A 53 19.57 -13.36 6.36
C ALA A 53 18.10 -13.59 5.94
N ALA A 54 17.26 -12.55 5.92
CA ALA A 54 15.87 -12.64 5.49
C ALA A 54 15.77 -12.88 3.97
N MET A 55 16.57 -12.19 3.18
CA MET A 55 16.64 -12.39 1.72
C MET A 55 17.16 -13.79 1.38
N ARG A 56 18.15 -14.29 2.12
CA ARG A 56 18.68 -15.63 1.98
C ARG A 56 17.63 -16.71 2.27
N ALA A 57 16.91 -16.59 3.38
CA ALA A 57 15.84 -17.52 3.74
C ALA A 57 14.71 -17.53 2.69
N ARG A 58 14.37 -16.37 2.15
CA ARG A 58 13.38 -16.20 1.09
C ARG A 58 13.84 -16.84 -0.22
N PHE A 59 15.08 -16.61 -0.63
CA PHE A 59 15.68 -17.24 -1.81
C PHE A 59 15.60 -18.76 -1.73
N LEU A 60 16.07 -19.35 -0.61
CA LEU A 60 16.04 -20.80 -0.42
C LEU A 60 14.61 -21.36 -0.44
N ARG A 61 13.63 -20.64 0.07
CA ARG A 61 12.22 -21.03 0.02
C ARG A 61 11.68 -20.99 -1.41
N GLU A 62 11.94 -19.93 -2.18
CA GLU A 62 11.49 -19.81 -3.57
C GLU A 62 12.20 -20.81 -4.48
N ALA A 63 13.49 -21.03 -4.27
CA ALA A 63 14.25 -22.04 -4.99
C ALA A 63 13.73 -23.48 -4.71
N ARG A 64 13.31 -23.77 -3.46
CA ARG A 64 12.67 -25.05 -3.12
C ARG A 64 11.31 -25.20 -3.81
N ALA A 65 10.49 -24.17 -3.84
CA ALA A 65 9.21 -24.20 -4.55
C ALA A 65 9.40 -24.42 -6.04
N ALA A 66 10.36 -23.73 -6.65
CA ALA A 66 10.71 -23.89 -8.06
C ALA A 66 11.33 -25.24 -8.39
N SER A 67 12.11 -25.85 -7.47
CA SER A 67 12.71 -27.19 -7.67
C SER A 67 11.70 -28.32 -7.63
N ALA A 68 10.50 -28.10 -7.07
CA ALA A 68 9.41 -29.09 -7.08
C ALA A 68 8.64 -29.13 -8.40
N LEU A 69 8.91 -28.18 -9.32
CA LEU A 69 8.26 -28.10 -10.62
C LEU A 69 8.92 -29.06 -11.61
N ASP A 70 8.17 -30.03 -12.13
CA ASP A 70 8.61 -30.92 -13.19
C ASP A 70 7.68 -30.79 -14.40
N HIS A 71 8.20 -30.14 -15.46
CA HIS A 71 7.46 -29.94 -16.70
C HIS A 71 8.43 -29.77 -17.89
N PRO A 72 8.09 -30.31 -19.09
CA PRO A 72 8.99 -30.25 -20.26
C PRO A 72 9.38 -28.84 -20.66
N ASN A 73 8.58 -27.82 -20.34
CA ASN A 73 8.88 -26.42 -20.70
C ASN A 73 9.43 -25.58 -19.53
N LEU A 74 9.76 -26.19 -18.39
CA LEU A 74 10.41 -25.51 -17.25
C LEU A 74 11.87 -25.95 -17.14
N CYS A 75 12.73 -25.03 -16.67
CA CYS A 75 14.11 -25.37 -16.34
C CYS A 75 14.15 -26.19 -15.07
N THR A 76 14.78 -27.37 -15.10
CA THR A 76 14.92 -28.23 -13.93
C THR A 76 15.97 -27.67 -12.99
N ILE A 77 15.60 -27.38 -11.75
CA ILE A 77 16.51 -26.97 -10.67
C ILE A 77 16.91 -28.20 -9.88
N TYR A 78 18.23 -28.45 -9.76
CA TYR A 78 18.75 -29.60 -9.05
C TYR A 78 19.03 -29.33 -7.59
N ALA A 79 19.59 -28.14 -7.28
CA ALA A 79 19.92 -27.76 -5.90
C ALA A 79 20.00 -26.23 -5.75
N ALA A 80 19.78 -25.76 -4.54
CA ALA A 80 20.15 -24.42 -4.09
C ALA A 80 21.11 -24.59 -2.92
N GLU A 81 22.35 -24.17 -3.08
CA GLU A 81 23.46 -24.43 -2.15
C GLU A 81 24.16 -23.11 -1.77
N GLU A 82 24.90 -23.15 -0.67
CA GLU A 82 25.72 -22.04 -0.20
C GLU A 82 27.20 -22.45 -0.28
N THR A 83 28.02 -21.57 -0.82
CA THR A 83 29.47 -21.79 -0.83
C THR A 83 30.09 -21.60 0.54
N PRO A 84 31.29 -22.13 0.82
CA PRO A 84 31.95 -21.91 2.11
C PRO A 84 32.18 -20.43 2.45
N GLU A 85 32.25 -19.59 1.44
CA GLU A 85 32.43 -18.13 1.55
C GLU A 85 31.07 -17.40 1.75
N GLY A 86 29.96 -18.14 1.87
CA GLY A 86 28.63 -17.59 2.11
C GLY A 86 27.89 -17.10 0.85
N ALA A 87 28.39 -17.37 -0.35
CA ALA A 87 27.69 -17.02 -1.58
C ALA A 87 26.60 -18.06 -1.90
N LEU A 88 25.41 -17.55 -2.30
CA LEU A 88 24.30 -18.42 -2.71
C LEU A 88 24.45 -18.82 -4.17
N MET A 89 24.20 -20.10 -4.46
CA MET A 89 24.23 -20.63 -5.82
C MET A 89 23.00 -21.50 -6.11
N LEU A 90 22.58 -21.44 -7.38
CA LEU A 90 21.50 -22.29 -7.91
C LEU A 90 22.13 -23.23 -8.95
N VAL A 91 21.90 -24.53 -8.77
CA VAL A 91 22.34 -25.56 -9.69
C VAL A 91 21.17 -26.05 -10.51
N MET A 92 21.30 -26.00 -11.84
CA MET A 92 20.21 -26.32 -12.76
C MET A 92 20.67 -27.10 -13.96
N ALA A 93 19.73 -27.63 -14.72
CA ALA A 93 20.03 -28.33 -15.96
C ALA A 93 20.71 -27.38 -16.98
N CYS A 94 21.77 -27.83 -17.62
CA CYS A 94 22.47 -27.11 -18.66
C CYS A 94 21.92 -27.53 -20.04
N TYR A 95 21.31 -26.60 -20.75
CA TYR A 95 20.74 -26.84 -22.07
C TYR A 95 21.67 -26.30 -23.16
N ARG A 96 21.68 -26.96 -24.34
CA ARG A 96 22.31 -26.43 -25.55
C ARG A 96 21.27 -25.75 -26.42
N GLY A 97 21.57 -24.55 -26.90
CA GLY A 97 20.63 -23.75 -27.68
C GLY A 97 20.94 -22.26 -27.58
N GLN A 98 19.91 -21.45 -27.70
CA GLN A 98 19.97 -19.99 -27.60
C GLN A 98 18.76 -19.43 -26.90
N THR A 99 18.83 -18.22 -26.36
CA THR A 99 17.68 -17.49 -25.81
C THR A 99 16.81 -16.96 -26.97
N LEU A 100 15.50 -16.71 -26.68
CA LEU A 100 14.62 -16.05 -27.61
C LEU A 100 15.11 -14.63 -27.94
N ALA A 101 15.73 -13.95 -26.95
CA ALA A 101 16.34 -12.63 -27.19
C ALA A 101 17.46 -12.68 -28.25
N GLU A 102 18.34 -13.68 -28.22
CA GLU A 102 19.36 -13.86 -29.22
C GLU A 102 18.78 -14.20 -30.60
N LEU A 103 17.69 -14.97 -30.64
CA LEU A 103 16.98 -15.25 -31.89
C LEU A 103 16.36 -13.96 -32.47
N LEU A 104 15.64 -13.19 -31.68
CA LEU A 104 14.99 -11.95 -32.12
C LEU A 104 16.00 -10.88 -32.55
N ALA A 105 17.10 -10.74 -31.83
CA ALA A 105 18.19 -9.82 -32.21
C ALA A 105 18.77 -10.13 -33.59
N ARG A 106 18.77 -11.41 -33.98
CA ARG A 106 19.33 -11.85 -35.28
C ARG A 106 18.29 -11.86 -36.38
N SER A 107 17.07 -12.30 -36.09
CA SER A 107 16.05 -12.59 -37.11
C SER A 107 14.97 -11.51 -37.21
N GLY A 108 14.88 -10.62 -36.23
CA GLY A 108 13.75 -9.67 -36.13
C GLY A 108 12.41 -10.39 -35.84
N ALA A 109 11.36 -9.96 -36.53
CA ALA A 109 10.04 -10.55 -36.39
C ALA A 109 10.04 -12.01 -36.89
N LEU A 110 9.32 -12.91 -36.17
CA LEU A 110 9.25 -14.32 -36.47
C LEU A 110 8.01 -14.66 -37.34
N GLU A 111 8.04 -15.81 -38.01
CA GLU A 111 6.89 -16.34 -38.74
C GLU A 111 5.76 -16.74 -37.78
N PRO A 112 4.47 -16.56 -38.17
CA PRO A 112 3.32 -16.84 -37.32
C PRO A 112 3.35 -18.22 -36.66
N ARG A 113 3.72 -19.25 -37.44
CA ARG A 113 3.84 -20.61 -36.94
C ARG A 113 4.83 -20.73 -35.78
N SER A 114 6.02 -20.13 -35.91
CA SER A 114 7.02 -20.12 -34.85
C SER A 114 6.54 -19.38 -33.60
N ILE A 115 5.75 -18.30 -33.78
CA ILE A 115 5.17 -17.55 -32.66
C ILE A 115 4.18 -18.44 -31.90
N LEU A 116 3.33 -19.16 -32.61
CA LEU A 116 2.32 -20.06 -32.01
C LEU A 116 3.00 -21.25 -31.30
N GLU A 117 4.00 -21.87 -31.93
CA GLU A 117 4.75 -23.01 -31.35
C GLU A 117 5.53 -22.60 -30.07
N ILE A 118 6.27 -21.49 -30.10
CA ILE A 118 7.02 -20.98 -28.95
C ILE A 118 6.07 -20.49 -27.85
N GLY A 119 5.11 -19.67 -28.22
CA GLY A 119 4.12 -19.10 -27.29
C GLY A 119 3.29 -20.16 -26.58
N GLY A 120 2.87 -21.20 -27.33
CA GLY A 120 2.13 -22.34 -26.78
C GLY A 120 2.96 -23.11 -25.73
N GLN A 121 4.25 -23.37 -26.02
CA GLN A 121 5.12 -24.06 -25.07
C GLN A 121 5.40 -23.22 -23.81
N VAL A 122 5.56 -21.90 -23.96
CA VAL A 122 5.72 -20.99 -22.81
C VAL A 122 4.42 -20.97 -21.97
N ALA A 123 3.24 -20.86 -22.62
CA ALA A 123 1.97 -20.87 -21.94
C ALA A 123 1.73 -22.21 -21.18
N ALA A 124 2.14 -23.35 -21.75
CA ALA A 124 2.06 -24.65 -21.10
C ALA A 124 2.95 -24.71 -19.84
N GLY A 125 4.18 -24.24 -19.92
CA GLY A 125 5.09 -24.14 -18.77
C GLY A 125 4.54 -23.22 -17.67
N LEU A 126 4.04 -22.04 -18.03
CA LEU A 126 3.43 -21.11 -17.08
C LEU A 126 2.19 -21.72 -16.42
N HIS A 127 1.35 -22.40 -17.19
CA HIS A 127 0.19 -23.09 -16.61
C HIS A 127 0.61 -24.11 -15.54
N ALA A 128 1.60 -24.94 -15.80
CA ALA A 128 2.08 -25.92 -14.83
C ALA A 128 2.64 -25.25 -13.55
N ALA A 129 3.36 -24.15 -13.68
CA ALA A 129 3.86 -23.39 -12.54
C ALA A 129 2.72 -22.75 -11.73
N HIS A 130 1.75 -22.14 -12.39
CA HIS A 130 0.58 -21.50 -11.76
C HIS A 130 -0.28 -22.51 -11.00
N MET A 131 -0.46 -23.71 -11.52
CA MET A 131 -1.18 -24.78 -10.81
C MET A 131 -0.47 -25.22 -9.53
N SER A 132 0.83 -25.00 -9.44
CA SER A 132 1.64 -25.25 -8.23
C SER A 132 1.79 -24.00 -7.34
N GLY A 133 1.04 -22.93 -7.62
CA GLY A 133 1.07 -21.68 -6.86
C GLY A 133 2.32 -20.82 -7.10
N VAL A 134 3.12 -21.14 -8.15
CA VAL A 134 4.34 -20.40 -8.47
C VAL A 134 4.09 -19.43 -9.63
N VAL A 135 4.35 -18.15 -9.42
CA VAL A 135 4.28 -17.06 -10.41
C VAL A 135 5.69 -16.68 -10.79
N HIS A 136 5.99 -16.55 -12.09
CA HIS A 136 7.35 -16.31 -12.60
C HIS A 136 7.82 -14.86 -12.39
N ARG A 137 6.99 -13.88 -12.72
CA ARG A 137 7.18 -12.42 -12.52
C ARG A 137 8.29 -11.74 -13.33
N ASP A 138 9.04 -12.47 -14.14
CA ASP A 138 10.11 -11.94 -15.00
C ASP A 138 10.15 -12.66 -16.36
N ILE A 139 8.99 -12.88 -16.98
CA ILE A 139 8.92 -13.44 -18.34
C ILE A 139 9.37 -12.37 -19.34
N LYS A 140 10.41 -12.71 -20.08
CA LYS A 140 11.00 -11.87 -21.15
C LYS A 140 11.79 -12.74 -22.11
N PRO A 141 12.14 -12.28 -23.31
CA PRO A 141 12.87 -13.10 -24.29
C PRO A 141 14.18 -13.69 -23.78
N GLY A 142 14.88 -13.01 -22.86
CA GLY A 142 16.12 -13.52 -22.25
C GLY A 142 15.92 -14.71 -21.32
N ASN A 143 14.70 -14.90 -20.78
CA ASN A 143 14.35 -16.00 -19.88
C ASN A 143 13.59 -17.15 -20.60
N VAL A 144 13.42 -17.05 -21.94
CA VAL A 144 12.86 -18.09 -22.79
C VAL A 144 14.00 -18.71 -23.59
N PHE A 145 14.32 -19.97 -23.34
CA PHE A 145 15.45 -20.67 -23.95
C PHE A 145 14.96 -21.70 -24.99
N LEU A 146 15.49 -21.61 -26.21
CA LEU A 146 15.18 -22.48 -27.33
C LEU A 146 16.22 -23.57 -27.37
N VAL A 147 15.82 -24.82 -27.08
CA VAL A 147 16.72 -25.97 -26.99
C VAL A 147 17.08 -26.47 -28.38
N GLN A 148 18.35 -26.78 -28.62
CA GLN A 148 18.81 -27.39 -29.86
C GLN A 148 18.13 -28.77 -30.05
N GLY A 149 17.43 -28.96 -31.14
CA GLY A 149 16.65 -30.18 -31.41
C GLY A 149 15.15 -30.03 -31.12
N GLY A 150 14.70 -28.87 -30.73
CA GLY A 150 13.32 -28.53 -30.49
C GLY A 150 12.94 -28.45 -28.99
N GLY A 151 11.94 -27.69 -28.69
CA GLY A 151 11.46 -27.45 -27.34
C GLY A 151 11.90 -26.10 -26.73
N VAL A 152 11.09 -25.62 -25.84
CA VAL A 152 11.27 -24.34 -25.10
C VAL A 152 11.44 -24.63 -23.63
N LYS A 153 12.36 -23.90 -22.98
CA LYS A 153 12.54 -23.92 -21.52
C LYS A 153 12.40 -22.51 -20.96
N ILE A 154 11.57 -22.35 -19.94
CA ILE A 154 11.50 -21.13 -19.15
C ILE A 154 12.58 -21.20 -18.07
N LEU A 155 13.45 -20.19 -18.03
CA LEU A 155 14.57 -20.06 -17.09
C LEU A 155 14.19 -19.12 -15.94
N ASP A 156 14.92 -19.19 -14.83
CA ASP A 156 14.92 -18.19 -13.73
C ASP A 156 13.60 -17.95 -13.02
N PHE A 157 12.88 -19.00 -12.63
CA PHE A 157 11.63 -18.91 -11.86
C PHE A 157 11.78 -18.22 -10.49
N GLY A 158 10.93 -17.22 -10.23
CA GLY A 158 10.65 -16.67 -8.89
C GLY A 158 11.78 -15.86 -8.22
N LEU A 159 12.97 -15.78 -8.81
CA LEU A 159 14.13 -15.12 -8.20
C LEU A 159 14.07 -13.58 -8.25
N SER A 160 13.21 -13.01 -9.07
CA SER A 160 13.05 -11.56 -9.24
C SER A 160 12.46 -10.86 -8.01
N ARG A 161 11.58 -11.54 -7.27
CA ARG A 161 10.94 -10.99 -6.06
C ARG A 161 11.90 -10.61 -4.93
N ILE A 162 13.13 -11.17 -4.95
CA ILE A 162 14.13 -10.92 -3.91
C ILE A 162 14.86 -9.59 -4.13
N LEU A 163 14.83 -9.07 -5.37
CA LEU A 163 15.51 -7.84 -5.75
C LEU A 163 14.58 -6.63 -5.90
N ASP A 164 13.27 -6.86 -6.04
CA ASP A 164 12.28 -5.78 -6.21
C ASP A 164 12.23 -4.80 -5.02
N GLU A 165 12.66 -5.23 -3.83
CA GLU A 165 12.69 -4.37 -2.64
C GLU A 165 13.96 -3.49 -2.51
N THR A 166 15.02 -3.72 -3.31
CA THR A 166 16.30 -3.04 -3.09
C THR A 166 16.94 -2.35 -4.30
N GLN A 167 16.46 -2.57 -5.52
CA GLN A 167 17.15 -2.05 -6.72
C GLN A 167 16.24 -1.57 -7.87
N LEU A 168 15.24 -0.75 -7.62
CA LEU A 168 14.64 0.08 -8.66
C LEU A 168 15.50 1.31 -9.00
N THR A 169 16.65 1.46 -8.39
CA THR A 169 17.59 2.55 -8.63
C THR A 169 18.87 2.07 -9.33
N MET A 170 19.04 2.55 -10.58
CA MET A 170 20.31 2.74 -11.25
C MET A 170 21.04 1.52 -11.86
N SER A 171 20.60 1.06 -13.04
CA SER A 171 21.56 0.55 -14.07
C SER A 171 20.93 0.54 -15.46
N ARG A 172 21.70 0.80 -16.50
CA ARG A 172 21.32 0.69 -17.93
C ARG A 172 20.66 -0.64 -18.33
N HIS A 173 20.73 -1.69 -17.52
CA HIS A 173 20.11 -3.00 -17.71
C HIS A 173 18.62 -3.03 -17.35
N VAL A 174 18.11 -2.07 -16.55
CA VAL A 174 16.70 -1.96 -16.18
C VAL A 174 15.81 -1.60 -17.38
N MET A 175 16.33 -0.87 -18.35
CA MET A 175 15.57 -0.38 -19.51
C MET A 175 15.00 -1.52 -20.38
N GLY A 176 15.68 -2.67 -20.50
CA GLY A 176 15.23 -3.83 -21.29
C GLY A 176 14.15 -4.66 -20.60
N THR A 177 14.10 -4.68 -19.26
CA THR A 177 13.15 -5.49 -18.49
C THR A 177 11.80 -4.78 -18.34
N LEU A 178 11.79 -3.44 -18.25
CA LEU A 178 10.56 -2.64 -18.07
C LEU A 178 9.52 -2.88 -19.17
N ALA A 179 9.93 -3.10 -20.41
CA ALA A 179 9.02 -3.27 -21.54
C ALA A 179 8.07 -4.49 -21.44
N TYR A 180 8.32 -5.43 -20.54
CA TYR A 180 7.51 -6.65 -20.32
C TYR A 180 6.80 -6.64 -18.98
N MET A 181 7.10 -5.66 -18.12
CA MET A 181 6.55 -5.56 -16.78
C MET A 181 5.07 -5.21 -16.83
N PRO A 182 4.20 -5.91 -16.10
CA PRO A 182 2.78 -5.57 -16.05
C PRO A 182 2.53 -4.32 -15.18
N PRO A 183 1.44 -3.57 -15.44
CA PRO A 183 1.09 -2.37 -14.68
C PRO A 183 1.09 -2.58 -13.16
N GLU A 184 0.47 -3.67 -12.70
CA GLU A 184 0.37 -4.01 -11.28
C GLU A 184 1.73 -4.27 -10.61
N GLN A 185 2.73 -4.69 -11.35
CA GLN A 185 4.10 -4.87 -10.83
C GLN A 185 4.85 -3.54 -10.77
N LEU A 186 4.61 -2.64 -11.73
CA LEU A 186 5.12 -1.27 -11.69
C LEU A 186 4.57 -0.49 -10.49
N ASP A 187 3.29 -0.73 -10.19
CA ASP A 187 2.57 -0.06 -9.09
C ASP A 187 2.87 -0.68 -7.71
N GLY A 188 3.74 -1.71 -7.64
CA GLY A 188 4.07 -2.41 -6.39
C GLY A 188 2.92 -3.21 -5.78
N ASN A 189 1.84 -3.44 -6.54
CA ASN A 189 0.67 -4.19 -6.12
C ASN A 189 0.95 -5.69 -5.98
N GLN A 190 0.04 -6.41 -5.31
CA GLN A 190 0.12 -7.88 -5.28
C GLN A 190 -0.05 -8.46 -6.68
N VAL A 191 0.99 -9.11 -7.14
CA VAL A 191 1.11 -9.69 -8.48
C VAL A 191 0.63 -11.14 -8.45
N ASP A 192 -0.45 -11.46 -9.18
CA ASP A 192 -0.93 -12.84 -9.37
C ASP A 192 -0.38 -13.44 -10.68
N HIS A 193 -0.86 -14.63 -11.03
CA HIS A 193 -0.46 -15.36 -12.24
C HIS A 193 -0.77 -14.61 -13.56
N ARG A 194 -1.65 -13.60 -13.54
CA ARG A 194 -1.99 -12.80 -14.72
C ARG A 194 -0.89 -11.80 -15.10
N ALA A 195 0.05 -11.56 -14.22
CA ALA A 195 1.27 -10.83 -14.54
C ALA A 195 2.11 -11.57 -15.60
N ASP A 196 2.25 -12.88 -15.45
CA ASP A 196 2.97 -13.70 -16.43
C ASP A 196 2.22 -13.76 -17.78
N ILE A 197 0.90 -13.66 -17.76
CA ILE A 197 0.07 -13.59 -18.99
C ILE A 197 0.31 -12.27 -19.74
N TRP A 198 0.39 -11.14 -19.02
CA TRP A 198 0.78 -9.86 -19.61
C TRP A 198 2.18 -9.95 -20.21
N ALA A 199 3.16 -10.43 -19.44
CA ALA A 199 4.54 -10.54 -19.87
C ALA A 199 4.70 -11.45 -21.10
N LEU A 200 3.96 -12.58 -21.12
CA LEU A 200 3.89 -13.44 -22.33
C LEU A 200 3.24 -12.71 -23.51
N GLY A 201 2.20 -11.91 -23.26
CA GLY A 201 1.59 -11.05 -24.29
C GLY A 201 2.60 -10.08 -24.89
N ALA A 202 3.45 -9.45 -24.08
CA ALA A 202 4.51 -8.56 -24.55
C ALA A 202 5.59 -9.32 -25.34
N VAL A 203 5.94 -10.54 -24.94
CA VAL A 203 6.87 -11.42 -25.67
C VAL A 203 6.27 -11.86 -27.02
N LEU A 204 4.98 -12.26 -27.04
CA LEU A 204 4.26 -12.60 -28.29
C LEU A 204 4.21 -11.41 -29.27
N TYR A 205 3.95 -10.22 -28.73
CA TYR A 205 3.98 -8.99 -29.53
C TYR A 205 5.37 -8.79 -30.15
N GLU A 206 6.42 -8.89 -29.35
CA GLU A 206 7.80 -8.71 -29.86
C GLU A 206 8.20 -9.76 -30.88
N MET A 207 7.79 -11.01 -30.69
CA MET A 207 8.00 -12.04 -31.72
C MET A 207 7.31 -11.69 -33.04
N ALA A 208 6.13 -11.04 -32.97
CA ALA A 208 5.37 -10.65 -34.14
C ALA A 208 5.86 -9.35 -34.78
N ALA A 209 6.26 -8.36 -34.00
CA ALA A 209 6.64 -7.02 -34.45
C ALA A 209 8.17 -6.83 -34.64
N GLY A 210 8.99 -7.68 -34.02
CA GLY A 210 10.44 -7.54 -33.98
C GLY A 210 10.95 -6.53 -32.92
N HIS A 211 10.05 -5.98 -32.13
CA HIS A 211 10.33 -5.06 -31.01
C HIS A 211 9.23 -5.15 -29.95
N PRO A 212 9.52 -4.81 -28.67
CA PRO A 212 8.52 -4.85 -27.62
C PRO A 212 7.38 -3.83 -27.83
N PRO A 213 6.16 -4.04 -27.26
CA PRO A 213 5.02 -3.16 -27.43
C PRO A 213 5.27 -1.76 -26.83
N PHE A 214 5.93 -1.68 -25.69
CA PHE A 214 6.20 -0.43 -24.97
C PHE A 214 7.64 0.01 -25.19
N ARG A 215 7.84 0.92 -26.17
CA ARG A 215 9.16 1.38 -26.59
C ARG A 215 9.21 2.90 -26.62
N HIS A 216 9.87 3.50 -25.64
CA HIS A 216 10.03 4.95 -25.51
C HIS A 216 11.47 5.33 -25.13
N ALA A 217 11.80 6.61 -25.27
CA ALA A 217 13.15 7.12 -25.06
C ALA A 217 13.60 7.13 -23.57
N SER A 218 12.66 7.05 -22.61
CA SER A 218 12.97 7.07 -21.19
C SER A 218 12.19 6.00 -20.42
N PRO A 219 12.73 5.49 -19.29
CA PRO A 219 12.02 4.57 -18.41
C PRO A 219 10.66 5.08 -17.94
N ALA A 220 10.58 6.36 -17.58
CA ALA A 220 9.32 6.99 -17.13
C ALA A 220 8.26 6.99 -18.23
N ALA A 221 8.64 7.23 -19.51
CA ALA A 221 7.72 7.18 -20.63
C ALA A 221 7.27 5.74 -20.93
N ILE A 222 8.13 4.73 -20.72
CA ILE A 222 7.74 3.31 -20.83
C ILE A 222 6.72 2.97 -19.73
N CYS A 223 6.97 3.32 -18.48
CA CYS A 223 6.03 3.10 -17.37
C CYS A 223 4.68 3.78 -17.64
N ALA A 224 4.69 5.03 -18.07
CA ALA A 224 3.47 5.76 -18.39
C ALA A 224 2.67 5.12 -19.55
N ALA A 225 3.33 4.61 -20.59
CA ALA A 225 2.69 3.90 -21.68
C ALA A 225 2.10 2.55 -21.23
N ILE A 226 2.79 1.82 -20.37
CA ILE A 226 2.31 0.58 -19.76
C ILE A 226 1.06 0.84 -18.92
N SER A 227 1.10 1.82 -18.02
CA SER A 227 -0.04 2.15 -17.12
C SER A 227 -1.28 2.61 -17.91
N ARG A 228 -1.08 3.23 -19.09
CA ARG A 228 -2.20 3.64 -19.97
C ARG A 228 -2.56 2.60 -21.01
N GLY A 229 -1.76 1.54 -21.18
CA GLY A 229 -1.94 0.55 -22.25
C GLY A 229 -1.73 1.12 -23.66
N GLU A 230 -0.85 2.11 -23.78
CA GLU A 230 -0.57 2.81 -25.04
C GLU A 230 0.53 2.10 -25.83
N TYR A 231 0.17 1.33 -26.83
CA TYR A 231 1.09 0.69 -27.77
C TYR A 231 0.44 0.65 -29.15
N ILE A 232 1.25 0.45 -30.21
CA ILE A 232 0.74 0.34 -31.58
C ILE A 232 0.15 -1.07 -31.76
N PRO A 233 -1.13 -1.23 -32.08
CA PRO A 233 -1.76 -2.54 -32.24
C PRO A 233 -1.11 -3.38 -33.36
N LEU A 234 -1.05 -4.71 -33.20
CA LEU A 234 -0.40 -5.60 -34.16
C LEU A 234 -1.02 -5.54 -35.57
N HIS A 235 -2.29 -5.23 -35.69
CA HIS A 235 -2.96 -5.09 -37.00
C HIS A 235 -2.44 -3.86 -37.78
N GLU A 236 -1.88 -2.85 -37.13
CA GLU A 236 -1.23 -1.72 -37.78
C GLU A 236 0.24 -2.04 -38.11
N VAL A 237 0.94 -2.81 -37.26
CA VAL A 237 2.35 -3.16 -37.44
C VAL A 237 2.53 -4.27 -38.49
N ARG A 238 1.69 -5.31 -38.44
CA ARG A 238 1.76 -6.50 -39.30
C ARG A 238 0.37 -7.03 -39.60
N PRO A 239 -0.35 -6.44 -40.56
CA PRO A 239 -1.78 -6.74 -40.87
C PRO A 239 -2.05 -8.19 -41.28
N ASN A 240 -1.04 -8.91 -41.78
CA ASN A 240 -1.17 -10.27 -42.32
C ASN A 240 -1.02 -11.38 -41.24
N LEU A 241 -1.00 -11.02 -39.96
CA LEU A 241 -1.00 -12.00 -38.88
C LEU A 241 -2.37 -12.65 -38.67
N PRO A 242 -2.46 -13.90 -38.18
CA PRO A 242 -3.73 -14.51 -37.82
C PRO A 242 -4.50 -13.62 -36.84
N LEU A 243 -5.79 -13.41 -37.11
CA LEU A 243 -6.65 -12.50 -36.33
C LEU A 243 -6.76 -12.92 -34.87
N SER A 244 -6.77 -14.21 -34.62
CA SER A 244 -6.81 -14.80 -33.28
C SER A 244 -5.52 -14.56 -32.48
N LEU A 245 -4.34 -14.64 -33.12
CA LEU A 245 -3.07 -14.27 -32.50
C LEU A 245 -3.09 -12.79 -32.10
N MET A 246 -3.55 -11.90 -33.00
CA MET A 246 -3.65 -10.47 -32.71
C MET A 246 -4.60 -10.21 -31.52
N LYS A 247 -5.79 -10.85 -31.50
CA LYS A 247 -6.75 -10.73 -30.39
C LYS A 247 -6.22 -11.33 -29.09
N ALA A 248 -5.50 -12.46 -29.15
CA ALA A 248 -4.89 -13.07 -27.98
C ALA A 248 -3.88 -12.12 -27.34
N VAL A 249 -2.99 -11.53 -28.13
CA VAL A 249 -2.00 -10.56 -27.65
C VAL A 249 -2.67 -9.31 -27.10
N GLU A 250 -3.67 -8.75 -27.81
CA GLU A 250 -4.41 -7.58 -27.35
C GLU A 250 -5.08 -7.82 -26.00
N ARG A 251 -5.65 -9.01 -25.80
CA ARG A 251 -6.27 -9.37 -24.51
C ARG A 251 -5.24 -9.61 -23.41
N CYS A 252 -4.07 -10.16 -23.70
CA CYS A 252 -2.97 -10.26 -22.74
C CYS A 252 -2.52 -8.88 -22.24
N LEU A 253 -2.48 -7.88 -23.14
CA LEU A 253 -2.00 -6.53 -22.86
C LEU A 253 -3.10 -5.56 -22.35
N ARG A 254 -4.20 -6.08 -21.81
CA ARG A 254 -5.17 -5.25 -21.08
C ARG A 254 -4.59 -4.79 -19.75
N VAL A 255 -4.66 -3.49 -19.49
CA VAL A 255 -4.12 -2.86 -18.26
C VAL A 255 -4.70 -3.53 -17.03
N GLN A 256 -6.01 -3.73 -17.00
CA GLN A 256 -6.69 -4.39 -15.90
C GLN A 256 -6.48 -5.91 -15.92
N PRO A 257 -5.92 -6.55 -14.86
CA PRO A 257 -5.64 -7.98 -14.85
C PRO A 257 -6.85 -8.87 -15.13
N HIS A 258 -8.04 -8.48 -14.64
CA HIS A 258 -9.28 -9.23 -14.83
C HIS A 258 -9.81 -9.18 -16.29
N ALA A 259 -9.37 -8.22 -17.09
CA ALA A 259 -9.74 -8.13 -18.51
C ALA A 259 -8.82 -8.99 -19.42
N ARG A 260 -7.74 -9.55 -18.88
CA ARG A 260 -6.82 -10.48 -19.55
C ARG A 260 -7.42 -11.88 -19.66
N HIS A 261 -6.67 -12.82 -20.21
CA HIS A 261 -7.00 -14.23 -20.10
C HIS A 261 -7.00 -14.65 -18.61
N SER A 262 -7.99 -15.48 -18.23
CA SER A 262 -8.15 -15.89 -16.83
C SER A 262 -7.02 -16.82 -16.35
N SER A 263 -6.37 -17.51 -17.27
CA SER A 263 -5.27 -18.43 -16.99
C SER A 263 -4.37 -18.62 -18.21
N ALA A 264 -3.14 -19.08 -17.99
CA ALA A 264 -2.24 -19.50 -19.06
C ALA A 264 -2.80 -20.68 -19.89
N ALA A 265 -3.67 -21.51 -19.30
CA ALA A 265 -4.36 -22.57 -20.03
C ALA A 265 -5.35 -22.04 -21.08
N GLU A 266 -6.10 -20.97 -20.76
CA GLU A 266 -6.99 -20.31 -21.72
C GLU A 266 -6.21 -19.77 -22.91
N LEU A 267 -5.10 -19.12 -22.66
CA LEU A 267 -4.21 -18.62 -23.72
C LEU A 267 -3.62 -19.76 -24.55
N LEU A 268 -3.15 -20.85 -23.90
CA LEU A 268 -2.64 -22.04 -24.58
C LEU A 268 -3.67 -22.66 -25.53
N GLN A 269 -4.94 -22.78 -25.11
CA GLN A 269 -5.99 -23.30 -25.96
C GLN A 269 -6.20 -22.48 -27.22
N LEU A 270 -6.17 -21.14 -27.11
CA LEU A 270 -6.29 -20.23 -28.24
C LEU A 270 -5.12 -20.38 -29.21
N LEU A 271 -3.88 -20.42 -28.71
CA LEU A 271 -2.69 -20.57 -29.55
C LEU A 271 -2.65 -21.93 -30.26
N ASN A 272 -3.12 -23.01 -29.63
CA ASN A 272 -3.17 -24.35 -30.23
C ASN A 272 -4.29 -24.50 -31.28
N GLN A 273 -5.43 -23.86 -31.11
CA GLN A 273 -6.52 -23.89 -32.10
C GLN A 273 -6.07 -23.33 -33.46
N GLU A 274 -5.27 -22.31 -33.46
CA GLU A 274 -4.69 -21.72 -34.66
C GLU A 274 -3.66 -22.61 -35.35
N ALA A 275 -2.79 -23.23 -34.58
CA ALA A 275 -1.77 -24.13 -35.11
C ALA A 275 -2.39 -25.32 -35.90
N VAL A 276 -3.62 -25.73 -35.52
CA VAL A 276 -4.39 -26.77 -36.21
C VAL A 276 -5.09 -26.25 -37.45
N SER A 277 -5.55 -24.99 -37.46
CA SER A 277 -6.24 -24.38 -38.61
C SER A 277 -5.28 -24.12 -39.79
N GLU A 278 -4.05 -23.75 -39.54
CA GLU A 278 -3.01 -23.56 -40.59
C GLU A 278 -2.56 -24.86 -41.25
N THR A 279 -2.77 -26.04 -40.59
CA THR A 279 -2.45 -27.34 -41.18
C THR A 279 -3.57 -27.90 -42.07
N ALA A 280 -4.74 -27.26 -42.13
CA ALA A 280 -5.94 -27.73 -42.87
C ALA A 280 -6.03 -27.25 -44.31
N GLU A 281 -5.13 -26.40 -44.79
CA GLU A 281 -5.08 -25.96 -46.20
C GLU A 281 -3.98 -26.66 -47.03
N ALA A 282 -4.07 -28.00 -47.17
CA ALA A 282 -3.38 -28.74 -48.26
C ALA A 282 -4.35 -29.81 -48.81
N PRO A 283 -4.42 -30.01 -50.18
CA PRO A 283 -5.50 -30.76 -50.81
C PRO A 283 -5.37 -32.28 -50.65
N PRO A 284 -6.49 -33.03 -50.92
CA PRO A 284 -6.72 -34.34 -50.30
C PRO A 284 -6.07 -35.50 -51.04
N GLY A 285 -5.49 -36.40 -50.31
CA GLY A 285 -5.01 -37.70 -50.80
C GLY A 285 -5.20 -38.80 -49.76
N HIS A 286 -6.25 -39.61 -50.03
CA HIS A 286 -6.47 -40.99 -49.54
C HIS A 286 -6.57 -41.34 -48.06
N ALA A 287 -7.77 -41.71 -47.72
CA ALA A 287 -8.13 -42.44 -46.48
C ALA A 287 -7.62 -43.89 -46.49
N PRO A 288 -7.50 -44.55 -45.34
CA PRO A 288 -8.51 -45.57 -45.01
C PRO A 288 -9.10 -45.50 -43.60
N ALA A 289 -10.27 -46.15 -43.53
CA ALA A 289 -11.29 -46.15 -42.51
C ALA A 289 -10.98 -47.15 -41.31
N PRO A 290 -11.96 -47.45 -40.43
CA PRO A 290 -11.97 -47.00 -39.05
C PRO A 290 -11.87 -48.18 -38.04
N THR A 291 -11.58 -47.99 -36.79
CA THR A 291 -11.87 -48.94 -35.72
C THR A 291 -12.44 -48.22 -34.48
N THR A 292 -13.71 -48.49 -34.26
CA THR A 292 -14.48 -48.78 -33.02
C THR A 292 -13.88 -48.36 -31.67
N GLY A 293 -14.42 -47.41 -30.97
CA GLY A 293 -15.51 -47.46 -30.01
C GLY A 293 -15.13 -47.99 -28.62
N VAL A 294 -15.08 -47.10 -27.62
CA VAL A 294 -15.60 -47.40 -26.26
C VAL A 294 -16.05 -46.12 -25.58
N SER A 295 -17.34 -46.07 -25.31
CA SER A 295 -18.04 -45.12 -24.47
C SER A 295 -17.68 -45.30 -23.00
N SER A 296 -17.31 -44.29 -22.28
CA SER A 296 -17.31 -44.29 -20.83
C SER A 296 -18.04 -43.05 -20.32
N GLN A 297 -19.25 -43.25 -19.87
CA GLN A 297 -20.06 -42.31 -19.11
C GLN A 297 -19.34 -41.98 -17.78
N VAL A 298 -19.02 -40.74 -17.52
CA VAL A 298 -18.61 -40.25 -16.22
C VAL A 298 -19.84 -39.71 -15.49
N ARG A 299 -20.19 -40.39 -14.40
CA ARG A 299 -21.20 -39.97 -13.43
C ARG A 299 -20.70 -38.74 -12.68
N ILE A 300 -21.50 -37.72 -12.64
CA ILE A 300 -21.31 -36.54 -11.79
C ILE A 300 -21.76 -36.91 -10.37
N HIS A 301 -20.84 -36.94 -9.42
CA HIS A 301 -21.14 -36.90 -8.00
C HIS A 301 -21.05 -35.47 -7.48
N PRO A 302 -21.90 -35.03 -6.54
CA PRO A 302 -21.86 -33.68 -5.98
C PRO A 302 -20.61 -33.56 -5.10
N VAL A 303 -19.85 -32.50 -5.36
CA VAL A 303 -18.68 -32.12 -4.58
C VAL A 303 -19.16 -31.51 -3.26
N GLN A 304 -18.85 -32.17 -2.16
CA GLN A 304 -18.94 -31.61 -0.82
C GLN A 304 -17.91 -30.48 -0.68
N THR A 305 -18.39 -29.39 -0.13
CA THR A 305 -17.63 -28.15 0.14
C THR A 305 -16.72 -28.37 1.35
N ASP A 306 -15.45 -28.69 1.11
CA ASP A 306 -14.37 -28.67 2.10
C ASP A 306 -13.22 -27.77 1.59
N TRP A 307 -13.49 -26.45 1.49
CA TRP A 307 -12.45 -25.51 1.12
C TRP A 307 -11.92 -24.67 2.30
N ILE A 308 -12.52 -24.82 3.49
CA ILE A 308 -12.08 -24.14 4.72
C ILE A 308 -10.80 -24.76 5.31
N SER A 309 -10.42 -25.98 4.89
CA SER A 309 -9.27 -26.70 5.46
C SER A 309 -7.90 -26.36 4.84
N THR A 310 -7.82 -25.43 3.87
CA THR A 310 -6.55 -25.12 3.17
C THR A 310 -5.84 -23.87 3.69
N ILE A 311 -6.32 -23.25 4.78
CA ILE A 311 -5.57 -22.21 5.47
C ILE A 311 -4.90 -22.84 6.71
N GLN A 312 -3.88 -23.66 6.46
CA GLN A 312 -2.96 -24.07 7.53
C GLN A 312 -1.76 -23.15 7.54
N THR A 313 -1.66 -22.36 8.59
CA THR A 313 -0.46 -21.60 8.96
C THR A 313 0.42 -22.50 9.82
N GLU A 314 1.69 -22.65 9.44
CA GLU A 314 2.72 -23.20 10.33
C GLU A 314 3.20 -22.14 11.33
N PRO A 315 3.50 -22.55 12.59
CA PRO A 315 3.92 -21.62 13.64
C PRO A 315 5.44 -21.48 13.71
N ASP A 316 5.87 -20.41 14.36
CA ASP A 316 7.16 -20.05 14.92
C ASP A 316 8.05 -19.07 14.14
N ARG A 317 8.05 -17.85 14.66
CA ARG A 317 9.28 -17.12 15.03
C ARG A 317 8.97 -15.92 15.93
N GLU A 318 9.29 -16.07 17.21
CA GLU A 318 9.54 -14.94 18.13
C GLU A 318 10.81 -14.21 17.66
N ASP A 319 10.76 -12.86 17.53
CA ASP A 319 11.78 -12.04 18.14
C ASP A 319 11.46 -10.53 18.11
N ARG A 320 11.66 -9.93 19.25
CA ARG A 320 12.01 -8.57 19.67
C ARG A 320 11.64 -7.40 18.77
N PHE A 321 10.74 -6.57 19.29
CA PHE A 321 10.19 -5.33 18.74
C PHE A 321 9.26 -5.54 17.54
N GLY A 322 8.05 -5.90 17.84
CA GLY A 322 6.97 -6.12 16.90
C GLY A 322 6.39 -7.49 17.12
N LYS A 323 5.36 -7.57 17.94
CA LYS A 323 4.47 -8.73 17.89
C LYS A 323 4.12 -8.93 16.43
N THR A 324 4.56 -10.03 15.89
CA THR A 324 4.14 -10.59 14.61
C THR A 324 2.66 -10.34 14.43
N MET A 325 2.29 -9.70 13.32
CA MET A 325 0.91 -9.70 12.85
C MET A 325 0.55 -11.15 12.57
N ASP A 326 -0.05 -11.80 13.56
CA ASP A 326 -0.71 -13.07 13.40
C ASP A 326 -1.65 -12.97 12.19
N ALA A 327 -1.66 -13.99 11.35
CA ALA A 327 -2.47 -14.06 10.15
C ALA A 327 -3.97 -14.20 10.51
N GLY A 328 -4.51 -13.19 11.17
CA GLY A 328 -5.92 -13.05 11.51
C GLY A 328 -6.75 -12.73 10.29
N VAL A 329 -8.05 -13.04 10.35
CA VAL A 329 -9.02 -12.66 9.32
C VAL A 329 -9.17 -11.15 9.30
N SER A 330 -9.08 -10.52 8.11
CA SER A 330 -9.36 -9.09 7.94
C SER A 330 -10.82 -8.86 7.55
N ILE A 331 -11.48 -7.96 8.29
CA ILE A 331 -12.88 -7.61 8.07
C ILE A 331 -13.05 -6.10 7.90
N ALA A 332 -13.88 -5.68 6.94
CA ALA A 332 -14.37 -4.32 6.82
C ALA A 332 -15.87 -4.26 7.14
N VAL A 333 -16.25 -3.30 7.96
CA VAL A 333 -17.67 -3.01 8.25
C VAL A 333 -18.08 -1.80 7.43
N LEU A 334 -18.88 -2.01 6.39
CA LEU A 334 -19.38 -0.90 5.56
C LEU A 334 -20.47 -0.10 6.29
N PRO A 335 -20.60 1.20 5.96
CA PRO A 335 -21.67 2.02 6.53
C PRO A 335 -23.04 1.37 6.35
N MET A 336 -23.74 1.14 7.46
CA MET A 336 -25.06 0.55 7.45
C MET A 336 -26.06 1.44 6.73
N ARG A 337 -26.87 0.86 5.83
CA ARG A 337 -27.87 1.62 5.09
C ARG A 337 -29.01 2.02 6.02
N ASN A 338 -29.29 3.32 6.11
CA ASN A 338 -30.47 3.82 6.82
C ASN A 338 -31.74 3.52 6.00
N LEU A 339 -32.64 2.71 6.57
CA LEU A 339 -33.96 2.39 6.00
C LEU A 339 -35.10 3.03 6.81
N SER A 340 -34.78 3.97 7.69
CA SER A 340 -35.79 4.74 8.46
C SER A 340 -36.50 5.74 7.54
N SER A 341 -37.72 6.08 7.88
CA SER A 341 -38.47 7.12 7.16
C SER A 341 -37.96 8.53 7.44
N ASP A 342 -37.19 8.71 8.52
CA ASP A 342 -36.61 9.97 8.96
C ASP A 342 -35.17 10.05 8.48
N PRO A 343 -34.80 10.99 7.57
CA PRO A 343 -33.45 11.22 7.12
C PRO A 343 -32.46 11.54 8.25
N ASP A 344 -32.98 12.24 9.30
CA ASP A 344 -32.15 12.61 10.46
C ASP A 344 -31.70 11.40 11.30
N SER A 345 -32.16 10.19 10.98
CA SER A 345 -31.68 8.95 11.61
C SER A 345 -30.36 8.42 11.01
N GLU A 346 -29.72 9.12 10.06
CA GLU A 346 -28.47 8.68 9.44
C GLU A 346 -27.32 8.64 10.46
N TYR A 347 -27.26 9.63 11.37
CA TYR A 347 -26.26 9.63 12.44
C TYR A 347 -26.27 8.37 13.31
N PHE A 348 -27.46 7.79 13.48
CA PHE A 348 -27.60 6.56 14.27
C PHE A 348 -27.04 5.34 13.55
N SER A 349 -27.29 5.23 12.24
CA SER A 349 -26.73 4.16 11.41
C SER A 349 -25.21 4.24 11.35
N ASP A 350 -24.66 5.45 11.28
CA ASP A 350 -23.24 5.72 11.31
C ASP A 350 -22.61 5.37 12.65
N GLY A 351 -23.23 5.83 13.72
CA GLY A 351 -22.79 5.54 15.08
C GLY A 351 -22.77 4.04 15.36
N LEU A 352 -23.83 3.31 15.00
CA LEU A 352 -23.87 1.86 15.14
C LEU A 352 -22.75 1.18 14.33
N THR A 353 -22.48 1.65 13.13
CA THR A 353 -21.36 1.12 12.31
C THR A 353 -20.02 1.34 13.00
N GLU A 354 -19.79 2.56 13.53
CA GLU A 354 -18.54 2.91 14.23
C GLU A 354 -18.34 2.07 15.49
N GLU A 355 -19.41 1.87 16.28
CA GLU A 355 -19.36 1.03 17.47
C GLU A 355 -19.11 -0.44 17.13
N LEU A 356 -19.71 -0.96 16.07
CA LEU A 356 -19.44 -2.32 15.60
C LEU A 356 -17.98 -2.49 15.16
N ILE A 357 -17.39 -1.50 14.48
CA ILE A 357 -15.95 -1.48 14.19
C ILE A 357 -15.15 -1.55 15.49
N GLY A 358 -15.54 -0.77 16.51
CA GLY A 358 -14.92 -0.77 17.82
C GLY A 358 -15.03 -2.12 18.53
N ALA A 359 -16.24 -2.68 18.59
CA ALA A 359 -16.51 -3.96 19.27
C ALA A 359 -15.77 -5.13 18.59
N LEU A 360 -15.81 -5.22 17.26
CA LEU A 360 -15.07 -6.23 16.49
C LEU A 360 -13.56 -6.06 16.66
N GLY A 361 -13.08 -4.82 16.79
CA GLY A 361 -11.67 -4.52 17.03
C GLY A 361 -11.12 -5.00 18.36
N THR A 362 -11.94 -5.37 19.33
CA THR A 362 -11.52 -5.98 20.60
C THR A 362 -11.25 -7.49 20.48
N ILE A 363 -11.66 -8.11 19.37
CA ILE A 363 -11.56 -9.55 19.17
C ILE A 363 -10.13 -9.90 18.72
N VAL A 364 -9.43 -10.67 19.53
CA VAL A 364 -8.06 -11.12 19.23
C VAL A 364 -8.06 -12.01 17.97
N GLY A 365 -7.13 -11.74 17.03
CA GLY A 365 -7.05 -12.47 15.76
C GLY A 365 -7.94 -11.91 14.65
N LEU A 366 -8.73 -10.87 14.90
CA LEU A 366 -9.53 -10.18 13.90
C LEU A 366 -8.92 -8.81 13.58
N ARG A 367 -8.51 -8.59 12.34
CA ARG A 367 -8.06 -7.28 11.85
C ARG A 367 -9.25 -6.53 11.28
N VAL A 368 -9.68 -5.48 11.94
CA VAL A 368 -10.84 -4.68 11.51
C VAL A 368 -10.35 -3.43 10.78
N VAL A 369 -10.88 -3.19 9.58
CA VAL A 369 -10.59 -1.98 8.81
C VAL A 369 -11.20 -0.77 9.52
N SER A 370 -10.44 0.31 9.58
CA SER A 370 -10.84 1.55 10.24
C SER A 370 -12.10 2.15 9.59
N ARG A 371 -12.81 2.93 10.40
CA ARG A 371 -13.97 3.68 9.97
C ARG A 371 -13.69 4.54 8.74
N THR A 372 -12.58 5.27 8.72
CA THR A 372 -12.25 6.24 7.66
C THR A 372 -12.25 5.57 6.30
N SER A 373 -11.53 4.46 6.17
CA SER A 373 -11.46 3.68 4.93
C SER A 373 -12.80 3.03 4.57
N ALA A 374 -13.52 2.46 5.54
CA ALA A 374 -14.80 1.81 5.30
C ALA A 374 -15.87 2.80 4.80
N PHE A 375 -15.90 4.01 5.37
CA PHE A 375 -16.88 5.05 5.02
C PHE A 375 -16.61 5.73 3.67
N ALA A 376 -15.44 5.58 3.09
CA ALA A 376 -15.17 5.99 1.72
C ALA A 376 -16.07 5.28 0.68
N PHE A 377 -16.63 4.14 1.06
CA PHE A 377 -17.55 3.36 0.22
C PHE A 377 -19.03 3.57 0.55
N ARG A 378 -19.37 4.65 1.25
CA ARG A 378 -20.77 4.98 1.52
C ARG A 378 -21.56 5.18 0.24
N GLY A 379 -22.67 4.45 0.09
CA GLY A 379 -23.56 4.57 -1.08
C GLY A 379 -22.93 4.20 -2.42
N THR A 380 -21.77 3.57 -2.41
CA THR A 380 -21.10 3.12 -3.62
C THR A 380 -21.89 2.04 -4.35
N THR A 381 -21.75 1.99 -5.67
CA THR A 381 -22.26 0.92 -6.54
C THR A 381 -21.15 -0.06 -6.96
N LYS A 382 -19.94 0.09 -6.40
CA LYS A 382 -18.82 -0.80 -6.68
C LYS A 382 -19.13 -2.23 -6.25
N ASP A 383 -18.53 -3.18 -6.96
CA ASP A 383 -18.61 -4.60 -6.59
C ASP A 383 -17.93 -4.85 -5.23
N ILE A 384 -18.47 -5.77 -4.44
CA ILE A 384 -17.94 -6.10 -3.12
C ILE A 384 -16.48 -6.56 -3.16
N ARG A 385 -16.06 -7.14 -4.28
CA ARG A 385 -14.69 -7.58 -4.53
C ARG A 385 -13.74 -6.39 -4.70
N GLU A 386 -14.16 -5.36 -5.43
CA GLU A 386 -13.40 -4.12 -5.59
C GLU A 386 -13.26 -3.38 -4.25
N ILE A 387 -14.33 -3.40 -3.45
CA ILE A 387 -14.31 -2.81 -2.11
C ILE A 387 -13.35 -3.58 -1.20
N GLY A 388 -13.39 -4.92 -1.23
CA GLY A 388 -12.51 -5.78 -0.45
C GLY A 388 -11.04 -5.60 -0.79
N GLU A 389 -10.72 -5.47 -2.07
CA GLU A 389 -9.37 -5.19 -2.55
C GLU A 389 -8.87 -3.81 -2.06
N ALA A 390 -9.67 -2.75 -2.26
CA ALA A 390 -9.32 -1.40 -1.83
C ALA A 390 -9.15 -1.28 -0.31
N LEU A 391 -9.92 -2.03 0.48
CA LEU A 391 -9.86 -2.07 1.93
C LEU A 391 -8.89 -3.13 2.48
N GLN A 392 -8.27 -3.93 1.62
CA GLN A 392 -7.44 -5.07 2.00
C GLN A 392 -8.16 -6.00 3.00
N ALA A 393 -9.48 -6.15 2.82
CA ALA A 393 -10.35 -6.96 3.66
C ALA A 393 -10.70 -8.28 2.98
N GLN A 394 -10.60 -9.38 3.74
CA GLN A 394 -11.00 -10.72 3.27
C GLN A 394 -12.50 -10.92 3.37
N VAL A 395 -13.13 -10.27 4.36
CA VAL A 395 -14.55 -10.36 4.64
C VAL A 395 -15.15 -8.97 4.75
N ILE A 396 -16.35 -8.79 4.25
CA ILE A 396 -17.10 -7.53 4.37
C ILE A 396 -18.38 -7.79 5.14
N LEU A 397 -18.60 -7.01 6.20
CA LEU A 397 -19.85 -6.89 6.92
C LEU A 397 -20.63 -5.71 6.35
N GLU A 398 -21.78 -5.99 5.80
CA GLU A 398 -22.72 -4.97 5.35
C GLU A 398 -24.07 -5.14 6.01
N GLY A 399 -24.91 -4.10 6.01
CA GLY A 399 -26.19 -4.21 6.65
C GLY A 399 -27.10 -3.01 6.45
N SER A 400 -28.19 -3.04 7.17
CA SER A 400 -29.19 -1.96 7.19
C SER A 400 -29.78 -1.77 8.59
N VAL A 401 -30.08 -0.53 8.89
CA VAL A 401 -30.71 -0.10 10.14
C VAL A 401 -32.06 0.56 9.82
N ARG A 402 -33.10 0.20 10.57
CA ARG A 402 -34.38 0.88 10.55
C ARG A 402 -34.76 1.29 11.96
N ARG A 403 -34.89 2.57 12.20
CA ARG A 403 -35.42 3.14 13.45
C ARG A 403 -36.89 3.49 13.28
N SER A 404 -37.70 3.18 14.28
CA SER A 404 -39.13 3.59 14.38
C SER A 404 -39.44 3.90 15.82
N GLY A 405 -39.46 5.20 16.16
CA GLY A 405 -39.60 5.65 17.55
C GLY A 405 -38.43 5.16 18.42
N SER A 406 -38.72 4.44 19.50
CA SER A 406 -37.74 3.84 20.40
C SER A 406 -37.17 2.48 19.92
N ARG A 407 -37.72 1.90 18.84
CA ARG A 407 -37.29 0.58 18.35
C ARG A 407 -36.31 0.68 17.21
N VAL A 408 -35.29 -0.16 17.26
CA VAL A 408 -34.25 -0.29 16.25
C VAL A 408 -34.25 -1.72 15.72
N ARG A 409 -34.30 -1.84 14.40
CA ARG A 409 -34.11 -3.12 13.69
C ARG A 409 -32.87 -3.09 12.86
N VAL A 410 -32.02 -4.10 13.06
CA VAL A 410 -30.75 -4.25 12.35
C VAL A 410 -30.73 -5.58 11.62
N ASN A 411 -30.26 -5.58 10.36
CA ASN A 411 -29.93 -6.76 9.60
C ASN A 411 -28.47 -6.61 9.15
N THR A 412 -27.69 -7.68 9.29
CA THR A 412 -26.30 -7.69 8.86
C THR A 412 -26.01 -8.96 8.06
N GLN A 413 -25.07 -8.88 7.15
CA GLN A 413 -24.58 -10.02 6.37
C GLN A 413 -23.08 -9.97 6.20
N LEU A 414 -22.43 -11.13 6.22
CA LEU A 414 -21.03 -11.30 5.89
C LEU A 414 -20.89 -11.81 4.47
N THR A 415 -19.98 -11.21 3.73
CA THR A 415 -19.67 -11.57 2.35
C THR A 415 -18.17 -11.80 2.23
N ASP A 416 -17.76 -12.90 1.60
CA ASP A 416 -16.37 -13.13 1.20
C ASP A 416 -15.98 -12.10 0.14
N ALA A 417 -15.01 -11.27 0.46
CA ALA A 417 -14.61 -10.15 -0.40
C ALA A 417 -13.94 -10.59 -1.71
N ARG A 418 -13.36 -11.80 -1.76
CA ARG A 418 -12.69 -12.33 -2.94
C ARG A 418 -13.68 -12.95 -3.93
N THR A 419 -14.69 -13.66 -3.41
CA THR A 419 -15.63 -14.41 -4.25
C THR A 419 -16.95 -13.68 -4.47
N GLY A 420 -17.32 -12.76 -3.58
CA GLY A 420 -18.61 -12.09 -3.54
C GLY A 420 -19.74 -12.97 -3.00
N PHE A 421 -19.44 -14.17 -2.48
CA PHE A 421 -20.46 -15.05 -1.91
C PHE A 421 -20.79 -14.68 -0.47
N HIS A 422 -22.07 -14.77 -0.14
CA HIS A 422 -22.53 -14.60 1.22
C HIS A 422 -22.06 -15.76 2.11
N LEU A 423 -21.37 -15.43 3.19
CA LEU A 423 -20.91 -16.39 4.19
C LEU A 423 -21.95 -16.60 5.28
N TRP A 424 -22.65 -15.52 5.65
CA TRP A 424 -23.61 -15.55 6.74
C TRP A 424 -24.56 -14.36 6.66
N SER A 425 -25.77 -14.54 7.19
CA SER A 425 -26.74 -13.47 7.41
C SER A 425 -27.29 -13.53 8.83
N SER A 426 -27.39 -12.40 9.49
CA SER A 426 -27.85 -12.34 10.85
C SER A 426 -29.33 -12.75 10.99
N PRO A 427 -29.75 -13.30 12.14
CA PRO A 427 -31.12 -13.20 12.55
C PRO A 427 -31.55 -11.72 12.62
N ARG A 428 -32.85 -11.45 12.55
CA ARG A 428 -33.35 -10.08 12.70
C ARG A 428 -33.16 -9.62 14.14
N PHE A 429 -32.29 -8.66 14.35
CA PHE A 429 -32.18 -7.97 15.63
C PHE A 429 -33.28 -6.90 15.72
N ASP A 430 -34.13 -6.95 16.73
CA ASP A 430 -35.21 -5.99 16.96
C ASP A 430 -35.22 -5.65 18.46
N ARG A 431 -34.71 -4.47 18.84
CA ARG A 431 -34.47 -4.06 20.24
C ARG A 431 -34.97 -2.63 20.48
N GLU A 432 -35.09 -2.29 21.75
CA GLU A 432 -35.28 -0.89 22.13
C GLU A 432 -33.96 -0.11 22.07
N ILE A 433 -34.02 1.19 21.86
CA ILE A 433 -32.82 2.03 21.72
C ILE A 433 -32.03 2.12 23.02
N SER A 434 -32.69 1.89 24.17
CA SER A 434 -32.04 1.76 25.48
C SER A 434 -31.07 0.60 25.55
N ASP A 435 -31.27 -0.43 24.72
CA ASP A 435 -30.54 -1.69 24.74
C ASP A 435 -29.52 -1.76 23.57
N VAL A 436 -29.15 -0.61 23.01
CA VAL A 436 -28.32 -0.55 21.80
C VAL A 436 -26.91 -1.12 22.02
N PHE A 437 -26.37 -0.97 23.23
CA PHE A 437 -25.07 -1.55 23.58
C PHE A 437 -25.12 -3.09 23.63
N GLU A 438 -26.16 -3.65 24.22
CA GLU A 438 -26.39 -5.12 24.19
C GLU A 438 -26.57 -5.61 22.76
N LEU A 439 -27.23 -4.83 21.91
CA LEU A 439 -27.40 -5.13 20.49
C LEU A 439 -26.06 -5.17 19.73
N GLN A 440 -25.16 -4.23 20.03
CA GLN A 440 -23.82 -4.17 19.44
C GLN A 440 -22.99 -5.40 19.80
N ASP A 441 -22.97 -5.76 21.09
CA ASP A 441 -22.27 -6.93 21.60
C ASP A 441 -22.86 -8.23 21.02
N GLU A 442 -24.19 -8.32 20.89
CA GLU A 442 -24.86 -9.46 20.28
C GLU A 442 -24.52 -9.61 18.78
N ILE A 443 -24.47 -8.50 18.03
CA ILE A 443 -24.06 -8.52 16.62
C ILE A 443 -22.59 -8.91 16.51
N ALA A 444 -21.67 -8.30 17.28
CA ALA A 444 -20.26 -8.59 17.26
C ALA A 444 -19.97 -10.06 17.59
N SER A 445 -20.64 -10.60 18.62
CA SER A 445 -20.52 -12.02 19.00
C SER A 445 -21.05 -12.96 17.91
N SER A 446 -22.16 -12.58 17.26
CA SER A 446 -22.75 -13.36 16.17
C SER A 446 -21.84 -13.37 14.94
N VAL A 447 -21.21 -12.23 14.61
CA VAL A 447 -20.22 -12.11 13.53
C VAL A 447 -18.97 -12.95 13.84
N ALA A 448 -18.46 -12.86 15.07
CA ALA A 448 -17.30 -13.65 15.51
C ALA A 448 -17.59 -15.17 15.42
N SER A 449 -18.78 -15.60 15.83
CA SER A 449 -19.20 -17.00 15.73
C SER A 449 -19.34 -17.46 14.27
N ALA A 450 -19.85 -16.58 13.39
CA ALA A 450 -20.03 -16.88 11.97
C ALA A 450 -18.71 -16.97 11.19
N LEU A 451 -17.66 -16.29 11.66
CA LEU A 451 -16.31 -16.44 11.09
C LEU A 451 -15.65 -17.79 11.42
N GLY A 452 -16.34 -18.58 12.24
CA GLY A 452 -16.13 -20.01 12.40
C GLY A 452 -14.93 -20.44 13.24
N GLU A 453 -14.74 -21.76 13.30
CA GLU A 453 -13.69 -22.42 14.10
C GLU A 453 -12.26 -21.97 13.74
N THR A 454 -12.04 -21.44 12.57
CA THR A 454 -10.73 -20.95 12.10
C THR A 454 -10.25 -19.72 12.89
N VAL A 455 -11.18 -18.85 13.28
CA VAL A 455 -10.89 -17.70 14.15
C VAL A 455 -11.01 -18.11 15.62
N ALA A 456 -11.94 -19.01 15.95
CA ALA A 456 -12.21 -19.46 17.32
C ALA A 456 -11.03 -20.17 18.01
N ARG A 457 -10.09 -20.77 17.29
CA ARG A 457 -8.89 -21.38 17.91
C ARG A 457 -7.92 -20.37 18.50
N HIS A 458 -8.04 -19.10 18.15
CA HIS A 458 -7.19 -18.01 18.63
C HIS A 458 -7.99 -16.92 19.35
N LEU A 459 -9.31 -17.09 19.46
CA LEU A 459 -10.19 -16.15 20.18
C LEU A 459 -10.17 -16.46 21.67
N SER A 460 -9.27 -15.85 22.40
CA SER A 460 -9.52 -15.62 23.82
C SER A 460 -10.58 -14.51 23.89
N LEU A 461 -11.84 -14.90 24.06
CA LEU A 461 -12.91 -13.98 24.40
C LEU A 461 -12.62 -13.37 25.77
N SER A 462 -11.77 -12.37 25.82
CA SER A 462 -11.83 -11.35 26.87
C SER A 462 -13.12 -10.63 26.61
N GLY A 463 -14.11 -10.87 27.46
CA GLY A 463 -15.43 -10.23 27.33
C GLY A 463 -15.26 -8.71 27.25
N PRO A 464 -16.12 -8.00 26.56
CA PRO A 464 -16.08 -6.55 26.53
C PRO A 464 -16.08 -6.03 27.95
N VAL A 465 -15.16 -5.13 28.25
CA VAL A 465 -15.22 -4.34 29.49
C VAL A 465 -16.53 -3.55 29.38
N PRO A 466 -17.50 -3.74 30.27
CA PRO A 466 -18.77 -3.03 30.17
C PRO A 466 -18.48 -1.53 30.25
N ALA A 467 -18.71 -0.83 29.13
CA ALA A 467 -18.74 0.62 29.13
C ALA A 467 -19.85 1.03 30.11
N THR A 468 -19.60 2.01 30.94
CA THR A 468 -20.62 2.57 31.86
C THR A 468 -21.81 3.00 30.99
N PRO A 469 -23.02 2.47 31.17
CA PRO A 469 -24.12 2.77 30.29
C PRO A 469 -24.43 4.26 30.37
N MET A 470 -24.23 4.98 29.27
CA MET A 470 -24.62 6.39 29.12
C MET A 470 -26.14 6.47 29.05
N ARG A 471 -26.72 7.53 29.59
CA ARG A 471 -28.16 7.79 29.40
C ARG A 471 -28.50 7.87 27.93
N SER A 472 -29.59 7.26 27.50
CA SER A 472 -29.98 7.17 26.08
C SER A 472 -29.94 8.52 25.32
N GLU A 473 -30.42 9.58 25.97
CA GLU A 473 -30.45 10.94 25.38
C GLU A 473 -29.06 11.56 25.26
N ALA A 474 -28.16 11.31 26.24
CA ALA A 474 -26.78 11.76 26.20
C ALA A 474 -26.01 11.02 25.11
N TYR A 475 -26.24 9.72 24.94
CA TYR A 475 -25.66 8.91 23.88
C TYR A 475 -26.10 9.38 22.50
N GLU A 476 -27.38 9.71 22.31
CA GLU A 476 -27.87 10.26 21.04
C GLU A 476 -27.19 11.59 20.69
N ALA A 477 -27.02 12.47 21.67
CA ALA A 477 -26.30 13.73 21.47
C ALA A 477 -24.82 13.46 21.12
N TYR A 478 -24.14 12.51 21.78
CA TYR A 478 -22.79 12.10 21.48
C TYR A 478 -22.66 11.58 20.04
N LEU A 479 -23.55 10.70 19.58
CA LEU A 479 -23.55 10.18 18.21
C LEU A 479 -23.73 11.29 17.17
N LYS A 480 -24.59 12.28 17.43
CA LYS A 480 -24.70 13.47 16.57
C LYS A 480 -23.40 14.26 16.54
N GLY A 481 -22.74 14.42 17.68
CA GLY A 481 -21.42 15.03 17.77
C GLY A 481 -20.38 14.29 16.90
N ARG A 482 -20.32 12.96 17.01
CA ARG A 482 -19.42 12.12 16.19
C ARG A 482 -19.74 12.20 14.70
N TYR A 483 -21.01 12.17 14.33
CA TYR A 483 -21.45 12.30 12.94
C TYR A 483 -20.94 13.61 12.31
N HIS A 484 -21.17 14.74 12.97
CA HIS A 484 -20.70 16.04 12.50
C HIS A 484 -19.17 16.15 12.54
N TRP A 485 -18.50 15.66 13.59
CA TRP A 485 -17.05 15.63 13.68
C TRP A 485 -16.38 14.95 12.47
N ASN A 486 -16.98 13.89 11.98
CA ASN A 486 -16.42 13.10 10.88
C ASN A 486 -16.62 13.73 9.48
N ARG A 487 -17.48 14.73 9.34
CA ARG A 487 -17.70 15.44 8.06
C ARG A 487 -16.66 16.52 7.77
N LYS A 488 -15.93 16.97 8.79
CA LYS A 488 -14.76 17.86 8.68
C LYS A 488 -14.98 19.21 7.98
N THR A 489 -16.23 19.68 7.79
CA THR A 489 -16.48 21.09 7.41
C THR A 489 -16.44 21.99 8.64
N ILE A 490 -16.18 23.27 8.47
CA ILE A 490 -16.11 24.23 9.60
C ILE A 490 -17.45 24.27 10.34
N GLU A 491 -18.57 24.29 9.61
CA GLU A 491 -19.91 24.28 10.18
C GLU A 491 -20.20 23.00 10.96
N ASP A 492 -19.81 21.84 10.38
CA ASP A 492 -20.02 20.54 11.05
C ASP A 492 -19.12 20.42 12.30
N ILE A 493 -17.89 20.92 12.28
CA ILE A 493 -16.99 20.95 13.45
C ILE A 493 -17.63 21.76 14.59
N GLN A 494 -18.24 22.93 14.30
CA GLN A 494 -18.93 23.73 15.31
C GLN A 494 -20.19 23.04 15.85
N LEU A 495 -20.91 22.31 14.98
CA LEU A 495 -22.05 21.50 15.40
C LEU A 495 -21.60 20.34 16.30
N ALA A 496 -20.49 19.68 15.98
CA ALA A 496 -19.93 18.61 16.79
C ALA A 496 -19.64 19.09 18.22
N GLY A 497 -18.98 20.23 18.38
CA GLY A 497 -18.71 20.81 19.71
C GLY A 497 -20.00 21.02 20.51
N ARG A 498 -21.03 21.64 19.90
CA ARG A 498 -22.31 21.84 20.56
C ARG A 498 -22.99 20.53 20.99
N TYR A 499 -22.96 19.51 20.16
CA TYR A 499 -23.53 18.21 20.50
C TYR A 499 -22.75 17.48 21.60
N PHE A 500 -21.42 17.58 21.64
CA PHE A 500 -20.63 17.05 22.75
C PHE A 500 -20.93 17.80 24.06
N GLU A 501 -21.08 19.12 24.04
CA GLU A 501 -21.51 19.89 25.18
C GLU A 501 -22.93 19.49 25.65
N GLN A 502 -23.89 19.31 24.73
CA GLN A 502 -25.21 18.81 25.03
C GLN A 502 -25.18 17.42 25.67
N ALA A 503 -24.32 16.51 25.17
CA ALA A 503 -24.16 15.19 25.77
C ALA A 503 -23.67 15.29 27.22
N LEU A 504 -22.75 16.22 27.53
CA LEU A 504 -22.24 16.46 28.86
C LEU A 504 -23.23 17.14 29.80
N GLN A 505 -24.16 17.95 29.26
CA GLN A 505 -25.29 18.51 30.04
C GLN A 505 -26.27 17.42 30.49
N LEU A 506 -26.43 16.37 29.67
CA LEU A 506 -27.32 15.24 29.96
C LEU A 506 -26.63 14.18 30.82
N ASP A 507 -25.33 13.98 30.63
CA ASP A 507 -24.47 13.06 31.40
C ASP A 507 -23.07 13.63 31.56
N GLU A 508 -22.80 14.29 32.69
CA GLU A 508 -21.50 14.91 32.98
C GLU A 508 -20.34 13.91 33.14
N ASN A 509 -20.64 12.63 33.29
CA ASN A 509 -19.67 11.55 33.48
C ASN A 509 -19.40 10.75 32.20
N SER A 510 -19.81 11.24 31.06
CA SER A 510 -19.50 10.62 29.77
C SER A 510 -18.04 10.85 29.38
N ALA A 511 -17.18 9.81 29.56
CA ALA A 511 -15.79 9.85 29.12
C ALA A 511 -15.64 10.13 27.62
N ALA A 512 -16.48 9.47 26.80
CA ALA A 512 -16.46 9.61 25.35
C ALA A 512 -16.83 11.05 24.89
N ALA A 513 -17.84 11.68 25.53
CA ALA A 513 -18.20 13.05 25.20
C ALA A 513 -17.12 14.06 25.61
N HIS A 514 -16.45 13.84 26.77
CA HIS A 514 -15.29 14.64 27.16
C HIS A 514 -14.11 14.48 26.17
N ALA A 515 -13.84 13.27 25.69
CA ALA A 515 -12.79 13.03 24.69
C ALA A 515 -13.13 13.72 23.35
N GLY A 516 -14.38 13.60 22.88
CA GLY A 516 -14.84 14.31 21.67
C GLY A 516 -14.73 15.83 21.79
N LEU A 517 -15.03 16.38 22.96
CA LEU A 517 -14.88 17.82 23.24
C LEU A 517 -13.39 18.23 23.31
N ALA A 518 -12.52 17.35 23.83
CA ALA A 518 -11.08 17.59 23.82
C ALA A 518 -10.53 17.66 22.38
N ASP A 519 -10.92 16.72 21.51
CA ASP A 519 -10.56 16.73 20.08
C ASP A 519 -11.04 18.01 19.38
N TYR A 520 -12.28 18.43 19.69
CA TYR A 520 -12.86 19.69 19.19
C TYR A 520 -12.00 20.88 19.55
N TYR A 521 -11.61 21.04 20.81
CA TYR A 521 -10.78 22.16 21.25
C TYR A 521 -9.34 22.07 20.72
N CYS A 522 -8.75 20.87 20.58
CA CYS A 522 -7.47 20.71 19.91
C CYS A 522 -7.52 21.27 18.49
N LEU A 523 -8.56 20.96 17.74
CA LEU A 523 -8.72 21.44 16.37
C LEU A 523 -8.99 22.95 16.32
N GLN A 524 -9.79 23.51 17.23
CA GLN A 524 -10.03 24.96 17.34
C GLN A 524 -8.72 25.72 17.57
N GLY A 525 -7.84 25.21 18.44
CA GLY A 525 -6.54 25.76 18.72
C GLY A 525 -5.57 25.63 17.54
N SER A 526 -5.58 24.47 16.89
CA SER A 526 -4.70 24.17 15.74
C SER A 526 -5.00 25.03 14.51
N LEU A 527 -6.29 25.31 14.27
CA LEU A 527 -6.73 26.12 13.12
C LEU A 527 -6.79 27.62 13.45
N GLY A 528 -6.50 28.02 14.70
CA GLY A 528 -6.60 29.42 15.12
C GLY A 528 -8.04 29.98 15.16
N LEU A 529 -9.05 29.10 15.23
CA LEU A 529 -10.48 29.48 15.29
C LEU A 529 -10.90 29.94 16.68
N MET A 530 -10.08 29.64 17.69
CA MET A 530 -10.18 30.12 19.07
C MET A 530 -8.79 30.56 19.54
N PRO A 531 -8.69 31.53 20.47
CA PRO A 531 -7.39 31.89 21.03
C PRO A 531 -6.64 30.66 21.55
N PRO A 532 -5.37 30.42 21.15
CA PRO A 532 -4.69 29.16 21.45
C PRO A 532 -4.64 28.83 22.95
N HIS A 533 -4.37 29.83 23.79
CA HIS A 533 -4.34 29.63 25.24
C HIS A 533 -5.66 29.09 25.79
N GLU A 534 -6.79 29.60 25.32
CA GLU A 534 -8.12 29.17 25.73
C GLU A 534 -8.42 27.76 25.20
N ALA A 535 -8.25 27.56 23.89
CA ALA A 535 -8.54 26.27 23.23
C ALA A 535 -7.74 25.11 23.84
N TRP A 536 -6.42 25.27 23.96
CA TRP A 536 -5.57 24.21 24.51
C TRP A 536 -5.81 23.95 26.01
N SER A 537 -6.19 24.98 26.79
CA SER A 537 -6.56 24.80 28.19
C SER A 537 -7.87 24.01 28.33
N LEU A 538 -8.86 24.28 27.50
CA LEU A 538 -10.12 23.53 27.44
C LEU A 538 -9.91 22.10 26.95
N ALA A 539 -9.08 21.92 25.92
CA ALA A 539 -8.69 20.59 25.42
C ALA A 539 -8.08 19.74 26.52
N ARG A 540 -7.10 20.30 27.27
CA ARG A 540 -6.44 19.64 28.38
C ARG A 540 -7.43 19.22 29.48
N SER A 541 -8.29 20.15 29.92
CA SER A 541 -9.26 19.90 30.96
C SER A 541 -10.20 18.76 30.56
N SER A 542 -10.69 18.78 29.33
CA SER A 542 -11.60 17.76 28.78
C SER A 542 -10.89 16.41 28.65
N ALA A 543 -9.65 16.36 28.10
CA ALA A 543 -8.87 15.14 27.96
C ALA A 543 -8.55 14.49 29.30
N LEU A 544 -8.12 15.28 30.29
CA LEU A 544 -7.87 14.79 31.66
C LEU A 544 -9.14 14.29 32.35
N LYS A 545 -10.28 14.90 32.09
CA LYS A 545 -11.58 14.44 32.63
C LYS A 545 -11.98 13.11 31.97
N ALA A 546 -11.80 12.98 30.63
CA ALA A 546 -12.03 11.73 29.91
C ALA A 546 -11.19 10.58 30.50
N ILE A 547 -9.87 10.77 30.65
CA ILE A 547 -8.95 9.75 31.20
C ILE A 547 -9.28 9.39 32.65
N ARG A 548 -9.72 10.36 33.46
CA ARG A 548 -10.15 10.06 34.87
C ARG A 548 -11.42 9.21 34.91
N LEU A 549 -12.34 9.42 33.99
CA LEU A 549 -13.61 8.69 33.90
C LEU A 549 -13.40 7.30 33.32
N ASP A 550 -12.57 7.21 32.27
CA ASP A 550 -12.21 5.95 31.61
C ASP A 550 -10.72 5.95 31.21
N PRO A 551 -9.82 5.37 32.03
CA PRO A 551 -8.40 5.26 31.69
C PRO A 551 -8.09 4.32 30.52
N GLN A 552 -9.06 3.54 30.04
CA GLN A 552 -8.92 2.64 28.89
C GLN A 552 -9.41 3.28 27.57
N LEU A 553 -9.86 4.52 27.60
CA LEU A 553 -10.33 5.25 26.43
C LEU A 553 -9.16 5.88 25.67
N PRO A 554 -8.76 5.36 24.49
CA PRO A 554 -7.58 5.86 23.75
C PRO A 554 -7.73 7.31 23.30
N GLU A 555 -8.95 7.76 22.99
CA GLU A 555 -9.25 9.11 22.54
C GLU A 555 -8.80 10.17 23.58
N GLY A 556 -9.02 9.91 24.85
CA GLY A 556 -8.56 10.80 25.91
C GLY A 556 -7.04 10.94 25.94
N HIS A 557 -6.33 9.83 25.72
CA HIS A 557 -4.87 9.81 25.67
C HIS A 557 -4.34 10.51 24.40
N ILE A 558 -4.96 10.33 23.23
CA ILE A 558 -4.59 11.01 21.98
C ILE A 558 -4.76 12.52 22.13
N ALA A 559 -5.91 12.97 22.64
CA ALA A 559 -6.17 14.39 22.82
C ALA A 559 -5.19 15.04 23.82
N LEU A 560 -4.88 14.36 24.94
CA LEU A 560 -3.88 14.87 25.90
C LEU A 560 -2.49 14.92 25.28
N ALA A 561 -2.10 13.88 24.53
CA ALA A 561 -0.82 13.85 23.81
C ALA A 561 -0.70 15.01 22.81
N SER A 562 -1.77 15.34 22.09
CA SER A 562 -1.79 16.49 21.18
C SER A 562 -1.56 17.81 21.92
N VAL A 563 -2.17 18.01 23.09
CA VAL A 563 -1.90 19.18 23.94
C VAL A 563 -0.45 19.23 24.38
N LEU A 564 0.07 18.12 24.90
CA LEU A 564 1.45 18.00 25.39
C LEU A 564 2.46 18.27 24.26
N GLN A 565 2.22 17.78 23.06
CA GLN A 565 3.10 17.88 21.91
C GLN A 565 3.06 19.29 21.27
N PHE A 566 1.89 19.81 20.98
CA PHE A 566 1.76 21.03 20.15
C PHE A 566 1.70 22.31 20.97
N TYR A 567 1.26 22.22 22.23
CA TYR A 567 1.13 23.42 23.07
C TYR A 567 2.16 23.49 24.21
N ASP A 568 2.33 22.39 24.98
CA ASP A 568 3.26 22.39 26.13
C ASP A 568 4.71 22.18 25.75
N TRP A 569 4.94 21.46 24.62
CA TRP A 569 6.26 20.93 24.22
C TRP A 569 6.84 20.01 25.28
N ASN A 570 5.98 19.24 25.91
CA ASN A 570 6.33 18.18 26.85
C ASN A 570 6.35 16.83 26.11
N TRP A 571 7.46 16.58 25.45
CA TRP A 571 7.63 15.46 24.51
C TRP A 571 7.60 14.08 25.16
N GLU A 572 8.14 13.96 26.38
CA GLU A 572 8.20 12.67 27.06
C GLU A 572 6.81 12.20 27.48
N ASP A 573 6.02 13.06 28.13
CA ASP A 573 4.65 12.70 28.52
C ASP A 573 3.77 12.50 27.27
N ALA A 574 3.96 13.30 26.21
CA ALA A 574 3.25 13.11 24.94
C ALA A 574 3.49 11.69 24.40
N ARG A 575 4.76 11.25 24.32
CA ARG A 575 5.12 9.91 23.86
C ARG A 575 4.46 8.81 24.69
N GLN A 576 4.47 8.93 26.02
CA GLN A 576 3.86 7.93 26.90
C GLN A 576 2.37 7.77 26.61
N HIS A 577 1.64 8.88 26.46
CA HIS A 577 0.22 8.85 26.12
C HIS A 577 -0.05 8.30 24.73
N LEU A 578 0.79 8.59 23.72
CA LEU A 578 0.67 8.06 22.35
C LEU A 578 0.88 6.54 22.32
N VAL A 579 1.93 6.05 22.96
CA VAL A 579 2.19 4.61 23.09
C VAL A 579 1.02 3.93 23.80
N LYS A 580 0.53 4.55 24.90
CA LYS A 580 -0.61 4.02 25.64
C LYS A 580 -1.88 3.93 24.78
N ALA A 581 -2.17 4.93 23.97
CA ALA A 581 -3.31 4.92 23.06
C ALA A 581 -3.24 3.78 22.04
N ILE A 582 -2.04 3.54 21.46
CA ILE A 582 -1.79 2.44 20.53
C ILE A 582 -1.95 1.08 21.23
N GLU A 583 -1.40 0.91 22.45
CA GLU A 583 -1.56 -0.33 23.23
C GLU A 583 -3.03 -0.63 23.54
N LEU A 584 -3.81 0.39 23.88
CA LEU A 584 -5.24 0.25 24.20
C LEU A 584 -6.07 -0.15 22.99
N ARG A 585 -5.77 0.39 21.81
CA ARG A 585 -6.50 0.08 20.56
C ARG A 585 -5.57 0.14 19.34
N PRO A 586 -4.82 -0.95 19.07
CA PRO A 586 -3.84 -0.99 17.97
C PRO A 586 -4.43 -0.81 16.57
N GLN A 587 -5.74 -1.03 16.40
CA GLN A 587 -6.41 -0.95 15.10
C GLN A 587 -6.92 0.46 14.75
N ARG A 588 -6.54 1.46 15.54
CA ARG A 588 -7.01 2.83 15.37
C ARG A 588 -5.99 3.68 14.61
N GLY A 589 -6.28 4.03 13.35
CA GLY A 589 -5.38 4.75 12.45
C GLY A 589 -4.97 6.14 12.94
N ASP A 590 -5.87 6.88 13.61
CA ASP A 590 -5.57 8.22 14.13
C ASP A 590 -4.53 8.22 15.28
N SER A 591 -4.44 7.14 16.08
CA SER A 591 -3.36 6.98 17.06
C SER A 591 -1.99 6.95 16.39
N TYR A 592 -1.87 6.25 15.27
CA TYR A 592 -0.63 6.20 14.50
C TYR A 592 -0.30 7.54 13.87
N TYR A 593 -1.29 8.25 13.32
CA TYR A 593 -1.06 9.56 12.71
C TYR A 593 -0.38 10.52 13.69
N ILE A 594 -0.93 10.71 14.90
CA ILE A 594 -0.34 11.62 15.90
C ILE A 594 1.02 11.11 16.39
N TYR A 595 1.22 9.78 16.49
CA TYR A 595 2.54 9.23 16.86
C TYR A 595 3.58 9.43 15.75
N VAL A 596 3.18 9.30 14.49
CA VAL A 596 4.04 9.59 13.32
C VAL A 596 4.46 11.07 13.32
N THR A 597 3.55 12.00 13.59
CA THR A 597 3.92 13.43 13.70
C THR A 597 4.93 13.67 14.83
N TYR A 598 4.79 12.96 15.97
CA TYR A 598 5.77 13.00 17.05
C TYR A 598 7.16 12.54 16.56
N LEU A 599 7.23 11.38 15.91
CA LEU A 599 8.49 10.82 15.40
C LEU A 599 9.12 11.71 14.33
N LEU A 600 8.30 12.27 13.45
CA LEU A 600 8.73 13.20 12.41
C LEU A 600 9.37 14.47 13.02
N ILE A 601 8.71 15.09 14.01
CA ILE A 601 9.24 16.26 14.74
C ILE A 601 10.63 15.99 15.34
N HIS A 602 10.88 14.74 15.78
CA HIS A 602 12.16 14.33 16.34
C HIS A 602 13.18 13.84 15.30
N GLY A 603 12.83 13.87 14.00
CA GLY A 603 13.68 13.42 12.90
C GLY A 603 13.90 11.90 12.84
N LEU A 604 13.04 11.11 13.48
CA LEU A 604 13.07 9.64 13.51
C LEU A 604 12.31 9.08 12.29
N LEU A 605 12.82 9.37 11.09
CA LEU A 605 12.09 9.19 9.83
C LEU A 605 11.82 7.71 9.51
N GLU A 606 12.77 6.81 9.78
CA GLU A 606 12.61 5.37 9.55
C GLU A 606 11.56 4.77 10.49
N GLU A 607 11.59 5.14 11.79
CA GLU A 607 10.60 4.70 12.77
C GLU A 607 9.20 5.26 12.41
N ALA A 608 9.13 6.52 11.97
CA ALA A 608 7.90 7.14 11.51
C ALA A 608 7.30 6.39 10.32
N LEU A 609 8.13 6.04 9.32
CA LEU A 609 7.68 5.29 8.15
C LEU A 609 7.16 3.89 8.51
N GLU A 610 7.78 3.22 9.48
CA GLU A 610 7.28 1.93 9.98
C GLU A 610 5.92 2.08 10.65
N GLN A 611 5.72 3.13 11.48
CA GLN A 611 4.44 3.38 12.13
C GLN A 611 3.34 3.77 11.12
N VAL A 612 3.68 4.51 10.05
CA VAL A 612 2.77 4.78 8.94
C VAL A 612 2.30 3.47 8.29
N ARG A 613 3.22 2.56 7.98
CA ARG A 613 2.88 1.26 7.37
C ARG A 613 1.95 0.43 8.24
N ILE A 614 2.20 0.41 9.55
CA ILE A 614 1.31 -0.26 10.51
C ILE A 614 -0.06 0.42 10.50
N GLY A 615 -0.12 1.74 10.60
CA GLY A 615 -1.37 2.50 10.55
C GLY A 615 -2.16 2.27 9.27
N LEU A 616 -1.50 2.30 8.09
CA LEU A 616 -2.13 2.04 6.79
C LEU A 616 -2.60 0.59 6.63
N SER A 617 -2.01 -0.37 7.35
CA SER A 617 -2.53 -1.73 7.36
C SER A 617 -3.93 -1.83 8.00
N TYR A 618 -4.30 -0.91 8.89
CA TYR A 618 -5.63 -0.80 9.50
C TYR A 618 -6.52 0.24 8.81
N ASP A 619 -5.92 1.30 8.26
CA ASP A 619 -6.64 2.42 7.62
C ASP A 619 -6.03 2.75 6.23
N PRO A 620 -6.20 1.86 5.24
CA PRO A 620 -5.49 1.94 3.95
C PRO A 620 -5.81 3.17 3.11
N LEU A 621 -6.94 3.83 3.35
CA LEU A 621 -7.37 5.05 2.65
C LEU A 621 -7.27 6.30 3.53
N SER A 622 -6.52 6.25 4.62
CA SER A 622 -6.31 7.39 5.51
C SER A 622 -5.51 8.50 4.83
N ALA A 623 -6.17 9.58 4.41
CA ALA A 623 -5.49 10.72 3.80
C ALA A 623 -4.38 11.31 4.70
N PRO A 624 -4.55 11.44 6.04
CA PRO A 624 -3.47 11.85 6.93
C PRO A 624 -2.24 10.94 6.87
N LEU A 625 -2.42 9.63 6.98
CA LEU A 625 -1.30 8.68 6.95
C LEU A 625 -0.63 8.59 5.57
N LEU A 626 -1.41 8.68 4.49
CA LEU A 626 -0.88 8.72 3.13
C LEU A 626 -0.07 10.01 2.88
N ALA A 627 -0.51 11.15 3.42
CA ALA A 627 0.23 12.40 3.36
C ALA A 627 1.54 12.30 4.14
N GLU A 628 1.51 11.74 5.35
CA GLU A 628 2.74 11.54 6.15
C GLU A 628 3.70 10.57 5.46
N GLU A 629 3.23 9.49 4.83
CA GLU A 629 4.12 8.63 4.04
C GLU A 629 4.79 9.40 2.91
N ALA A 630 4.03 10.19 2.17
CA ALA A 630 4.57 10.98 1.08
C ALA A 630 5.57 12.05 1.59
N ILE A 631 5.28 12.73 2.72
CA ILE A 631 6.19 13.69 3.36
C ILE A 631 7.49 13.02 3.80
N LEU A 632 7.39 11.89 4.50
CA LEU A 632 8.55 11.12 4.96
C LEU A 632 9.43 10.68 3.79
N ARG A 633 8.83 10.17 2.71
CA ARG A 633 9.53 9.80 1.48
C ARG A 633 10.29 10.98 0.86
N ALA A 634 9.63 12.15 0.76
CA ALA A 634 10.26 13.38 0.27
C ALA A 634 11.47 13.75 1.13
N TYR A 635 11.33 13.70 2.46
CA TYR A 635 12.41 14.08 3.39
C TYR A 635 13.57 13.08 3.40
N MET A 636 13.30 11.82 3.08
CA MET A 636 14.31 10.76 2.90
C MET A 636 14.98 10.80 1.52
N GLY A 637 14.51 11.67 0.60
CA GLY A 637 15.05 11.81 -0.76
C GLY A 637 14.41 10.89 -1.81
N ASP A 638 13.40 10.11 -1.43
CA ASP A 638 12.61 9.27 -2.34
C ASP A 638 11.46 10.08 -2.98
N HIS A 639 11.87 11.07 -3.81
CA HIS A 639 10.93 12.04 -4.35
C HIS A 639 9.94 11.43 -5.34
N ASP A 640 10.36 10.46 -6.15
CA ASP A 640 9.49 9.86 -7.17
C ASP A 640 8.36 9.05 -6.51
N THR A 641 8.66 8.25 -5.47
CA THR A 641 7.63 7.54 -4.70
C THR A 641 6.70 8.53 -3.99
N SER A 642 7.24 9.60 -3.38
CA SER A 642 6.45 10.65 -2.75
C SER A 642 5.45 11.30 -3.71
N ILE A 643 5.89 11.65 -4.92
CA ILE A 643 5.04 12.24 -5.97
C ILE A 643 3.90 11.30 -6.34
N LEU A 644 4.21 10.02 -6.60
CA LEU A 644 3.21 9.03 -6.97
C LEU A 644 2.16 8.82 -5.87
N LEU A 645 2.59 8.65 -4.63
CA LEU A 645 1.70 8.47 -3.47
C LEU A 645 0.79 9.68 -3.29
N ALA A 646 1.35 10.89 -3.30
CA ALA A 646 0.58 12.10 -3.10
C ALA A 646 -0.43 12.33 -4.24
N GLN A 647 -0.06 12.06 -5.50
CA GLN A 647 -0.96 12.17 -6.64
C GLN A 647 -2.12 11.18 -6.54
N SER A 648 -1.84 9.90 -6.25
CA SER A 648 -2.87 8.89 -6.07
C SER A 648 -3.82 9.21 -4.91
N ALA A 649 -3.28 9.67 -3.78
CA ALA A 649 -4.10 10.03 -2.62
C ALA A 649 -4.96 11.27 -2.88
N LEU A 650 -4.50 12.22 -3.71
CA LEU A 650 -5.26 13.42 -4.11
C LEU A 650 -6.47 13.10 -4.98
N GLU A 651 -6.48 11.97 -5.72
CA GLU A 651 -7.67 11.51 -6.45
C GLU A 651 -8.82 11.18 -5.49
N ALA A 652 -8.50 10.55 -4.34
CA ALA A 652 -9.50 10.19 -3.33
C ALA A 652 -9.81 11.35 -2.36
N SER A 653 -8.84 12.23 -2.09
CA SER A 653 -8.92 13.30 -1.10
C SER A 653 -8.46 14.65 -1.65
N PRO A 654 -9.17 15.23 -2.65
CA PRO A 654 -8.72 16.41 -3.41
C PRO A 654 -8.69 17.71 -2.61
N HIS A 655 -9.21 17.74 -1.38
CA HIS A 655 -9.21 18.91 -0.51
C HIS A 655 -8.19 18.82 0.64
N TYR A 656 -7.45 17.71 0.76
CA TYR A 656 -6.52 17.50 1.86
C TYR A 656 -5.18 18.21 1.59
N PHE A 657 -4.93 19.32 2.29
CA PHE A 657 -3.83 20.25 1.97
C PHE A 657 -2.42 19.65 2.15
N GLU A 658 -2.24 18.75 3.11
CA GLU A 658 -0.95 18.10 3.38
C GLU A 658 -0.47 17.24 2.21
N LEU A 659 -1.39 16.68 1.41
CA LEU A 659 -1.02 15.99 0.17
C LEU A 659 -0.46 16.95 -0.89
N TYR A 660 -0.99 18.17 -1.00
CA TYR A 660 -0.40 19.20 -1.86
C TYR A 660 0.97 19.68 -1.34
N TYR A 661 1.10 19.76 -0.01
CA TYR A 661 2.39 20.01 0.61
C TYR A 661 3.42 18.93 0.25
N ALA A 662 3.09 17.65 0.47
CA ALA A 662 3.96 16.52 0.17
C ALA A 662 4.38 16.48 -1.31
N LEU A 663 3.40 16.64 -2.22
CA LEU A 663 3.64 16.67 -3.66
C LEU A 663 4.53 17.86 -4.07
N GLY A 664 4.20 19.06 -3.61
CA GLY A 664 4.95 20.27 -3.96
C GLY A 664 6.38 20.28 -3.41
N ILE A 665 6.59 19.79 -2.19
CA ILE A 665 7.95 19.66 -1.62
C ILE A 665 8.78 18.62 -2.38
N ALA A 666 8.21 17.47 -2.71
CA ALA A 666 8.90 16.44 -3.48
C ALA A 666 9.28 16.94 -4.89
N GLN A 667 8.39 17.69 -5.55
CA GLN A 667 8.66 18.33 -6.84
C GLN A 667 9.74 19.43 -6.71
N THR A 668 9.69 20.24 -5.67
CA THR A 668 10.69 21.28 -5.41
C THR A 668 12.07 20.65 -5.21
N GLN A 669 12.18 19.62 -4.37
CA GLN A 669 13.46 18.97 -4.08
C GLN A 669 14.01 18.16 -5.25
N SER A 670 13.15 17.64 -6.13
CA SER A 670 13.56 16.94 -7.37
C SER A 670 13.85 17.88 -8.55
N GLY A 671 13.73 19.22 -8.36
CA GLY A 671 13.97 20.21 -9.42
C GLY A 671 12.82 20.40 -10.41
N ARG A 672 11.64 19.81 -10.16
CA ARG A 672 10.41 19.98 -10.98
C ARG A 672 9.68 21.27 -10.57
N LEU A 673 10.39 22.41 -10.67
CA LEU A 673 9.97 23.67 -10.06
C LEU A 673 8.69 24.24 -10.63
N HIS A 674 8.47 24.10 -11.93
CA HIS A 674 7.23 24.56 -12.58
C HIS A 674 6.01 23.77 -12.10
N GLU A 675 6.15 22.46 -11.96
CA GLU A 675 5.09 21.60 -11.42
C GLU A 675 4.81 21.92 -9.94
N ALA A 676 5.86 22.19 -9.14
CA ALA A 676 5.72 22.55 -7.74
C ALA A 676 4.88 23.83 -7.57
N VAL A 677 5.13 24.87 -8.37
CA VAL A 677 4.33 26.10 -8.37
C VAL A 677 2.87 25.79 -8.66
N GLN A 678 2.58 25.02 -9.73
CA GLN A 678 1.20 24.64 -10.08
C GLN A 678 0.54 23.84 -8.98
N THR A 679 1.28 22.95 -8.34
CA THR A 679 0.77 22.12 -7.22
C THR A 679 0.38 22.98 -6.03
N PHE A 680 1.22 23.93 -5.61
CA PHE A 680 0.89 24.80 -4.48
C PHE A 680 -0.26 25.74 -4.81
N GLU A 681 -0.33 26.30 -6.02
CA GLU A 681 -1.46 27.13 -6.47
C GLU A 681 -2.77 26.33 -6.46
N ALA A 682 -2.76 25.10 -6.98
CA ALA A 682 -3.93 24.22 -6.97
C ALA A 682 -4.33 23.83 -5.53
N GLY A 683 -3.35 23.57 -4.67
CA GLY A 683 -3.57 23.27 -3.24
C GLY A 683 -4.26 24.43 -2.51
N ILE A 684 -3.78 25.65 -2.69
CA ILE A 684 -4.39 26.87 -2.10
C ILE A 684 -5.84 27.02 -2.58
N ALA A 685 -6.07 26.86 -3.89
CA ALA A 685 -7.40 27.03 -4.47
C ALA A 685 -8.41 25.96 -3.99
N LYS A 686 -7.98 24.72 -3.83
CA LYS A 686 -8.87 23.60 -3.49
C LYS A 686 -9.05 23.41 -1.98
N SER A 687 -8.00 23.58 -1.19
CA SER A 687 -8.05 23.39 0.26
C SER A 687 -8.41 24.66 1.03
N HIS A 688 -8.33 25.82 0.40
CA HIS A 688 -8.50 27.13 1.03
C HIS A 688 -7.54 27.39 2.21
N MET A 689 -6.39 26.70 2.22
CA MET A 689 -5.40 26.81 3.29
C MET A 689 -4.24 27.73 2.89
N PRO A 690 -4.17 28.96 3.43
CA PRO A 690 -3.15 29.92 3.06
C PRO A 690 -1.73 29.52 3.50
N VAL A 691 -1.61 28.53 4.35
CA VAL A 691 -0.33 28.00 4.82
C VAL A 691 0.59 27.57 3.67
N LEU A 692 0.05 27.03 2.58
CA LEU A 692 0.80 26.60 1.40
C LEU A 692 1.49 27.77 0.66
N MET A 693 1.06 29.01 0.90
CA MET A 693 1.69 30.20 0.31
C MET A 693 3.16 30.35 0.71
N GLY A 694 3.54 29.90 1.92
CA GLY A 694 4.95 29.93 2.35
C GLY A 694 5.85 29.15 1.38
N TRP A 695 5.45 27.93 1.02
CA TRP A 695 6.17 27.06 0.09
C TRP A 695 5.98 27.45 -1.38
N LEU A 696 4.86 28.10 -1.72
CA LEU A 696 4.68 28.72 -3.04
C LEU A 696 5.73 29.83 -3.27
N ALA A 697 6.01 30.65 -2.26
CA ALA A 697 7.07 31.67 -2.34
C ALA A 697 8.45 31.02 -2.57
N GLU A 698 8.74 29.94 -1.86
CA GLU A 698 9.97 29.17 -2.05
C GLU A 698 10.07 28.58 -3.47
N ALA A 699 9.00 27.94 -3.95
CA ALA A 699 8.96 27.37 -5.30
C ALA A 699 9.16 28.45 -6.39
N HIS A 700 8.53 29.61 -6.26
CA HIS A 700 8.77 30.74 -7.17
C HIS A 700 10.21 31.23 -7.14
N MET A 701 10.81 31.37 -5.95
CA MET A 701 12.20 31.80 -5.81
C MET A 701 13.15 30.83 -6.51
N GLN A 702 13.00 29.51 -6.27
CA GLN A 702 13.84 28.50 -6.90
C GLN A 702 13.58 28.38 -8.41
N ASN A 703 12.35 28.63 -8.87
CA ASN A 703 12.00 28.68 -10.30
C ASN A 703 12.53 29.93 -11.04
N GLY A 704 13.25 30.82 -10.34
CA GLY A 704 13.83 32.01 -10.94
C GLY A 704 12.89 33.25 -11.01
N ASP A 705 11.78 33.22 -10.27
CA ASP A 705 10.77 34.31 -10.22
C ASP A 705 10.78 35.06 -8.88
N PRO A 706 11.88 35.78 -8.49
CA PRO A 706 11.96 36.42 -7.20
C PRO A 706 10.92 37.53 -6.99
N GLY A 707 10.40 38.12 -8.08
CA GLY A 707 9.33 39.10 -8.02
C GLY A 707 8.02 38.51 -7.51
N LYS A 708 7.66 37.32 -7.98
CA LYS A 708 6.46 36.59 -7.51
C LYS A 708 6.64 36.07 -6.08
N ALA A 709 7.84 35.60 -5.72
CA ALA A 709 8.12 35.17 -4.34
C ALA A 709 7.88 36.31 -3.34
N ARG A 710 8.40 37.55 -3.63
CA ARG A 710 8.16 38.73 -2.78
C ARG A 710 6.69 39.14 -2.75
N LEU A 711 5.98 39.02 -3.88
CA LEU A 711 4.54 39.31 -3.92
C LEU A 711 3.78 38.39 -2.99
N VAL A 712 4.06 37.06 -3.01
CA VAL A 712 3.45 36.09 -2.12
C VAL A 712 3.74 36.39 -0.66
N LEU A 713 4.98 36.76 -0.31
CA LEU A 713 5.32 37.21 1.04
C LEU A 713 4.51 38.46 1.46
N SER A 714 4.34 39.43 0.56
CA SER A 714 3.51 40.61 0.83
C SER A 714 2.05 40.26 1.09
N GLN A 715 1.50 39.33 0.31
CA GLN A 715 0.14 38.81 0.50
C GLN A 715 -0.04 38.09 1.85
N LEU A 716 0.94 37.27 2.25
CA LEU A 716 0.94 36.60 3.57
C LEU A 716 0.94 37.63 4.71
N LEU A 717 1.76 38.73 4.59
CA LEU A 717 1.79 39.80 5.58
C LEU A 717 0.46 40.57 5.65
N ASP A 718 -0.26 40.70 4.55
CA ASP A 718 -1.58 41.31 4.52
C ASP A 718 -2.66 40.36 5.10
N HIS A 719 -2.58 39.06 4.86
CA HIS A 719 -3.42 38.06 5.53
C HIS A 719 -3.26 38.11 7.06
N GLU A 720 -2.05 38.29 7.55
CA GLU A 720 -1.79 38.40 8.98
C GLU A 720 -2.49 39.63 9.61
N LYS A 721 -2.46 40.78 8.95
CA LYS A 721 -3.18 41.98 9.43
C LYS A 721 -4.68 41.72 9.62
N ASN A 722 -5.22 40.78 8.86
CA ASN A 722 -6.61 40.35 8.95
C ASN A 722 -6.84 39.17 9.93
N GLY A 723 -5.79 38.73 10.66
CA GLY A 723 -5.84 37.66 11.65
C GLY A 723 -5.91 36.26 11.07
N THR A 724 -5.56 36.06 9.81
CA THR A 724 -5.71 34.79 9.09
C THR A 724 -4.39 34.15 8.63
N ALA A 725 -3.24 34.75 8.91
CA ALA A 725 -1.94 34.22 8.50
C ALA A 725 -1.30 33.36 9.59
N LEU A 726 -0.67 32.25 9.17
CA LEU A 726 0.13 31.40 10.05
C LEU A 726 1.58 31.91 10.07
N PRO A 727 2.15 32.21 11.25
CA PRO A 727 3.47 32.79 11.40
C PRO A 727 4.59 31.99 10.73
N VAL A 728 4.54 30.66 10.80
CA VAL A 728 5.55 29.78 10.17
C VAL A 728 5.54 29.89 8.65
N ALA A 729 4.38 30.04 8.00
CA ALA A 729 4.29 30.22 6.55
C ALA A 729 4.98 31.51 6.11
N ILE A 730 4.81 32.60 6.90
CA ILE A 730 5.52 33.88 6.65
C ILE A 730 7.03 33.73 6.84
N ALA A 731 7.45 32.98 7.87
CA ALA A 731 8.86 32.70 8.10
C ALA A 731 9.50 31.92 6.94
N VAL A 732 8.84 30.88 6.42
CA VAL A 732 9.29 30.12 5.25
C VAL A 732 9.44 31.05 4.02
N ALA A 733 8.42 31.86 3.73
CA ALA A 733 8.48 32.83 2.63
C ALA A 733 9.61 33.87 2.82
N ALA A 734 9.83 34.34 4.06
CA ALA A 734 10.89 35.29 4.37
C ALA A 734 12.29 34.67 4.16
N VAL A 735 12.50 33.42 4.62
CA VAL A 735 13.75 32.69 4.36
C VAL A 735 14.02 32.56 2.87
N SER A 736 13.00 32.18 2.10
CA SER A 736 13.14 31.95 0.66
C SER A 736 13.61 33.23 -0.10
N VAL A 737 13.17 34.41 0.34
CA VAL A 737 13.59 35.68 -0.28
C VAL A 737 14.82 36.35 0.37
N GLY A 738 15.43 35.67 1.37
CA GLY A 738 16.65 36.13 2.04
C GLY A 738 16.44 37.10 3.21
N GLU A 739 15.21 37.33 3.66
CA GLU A 739 14.84 38.23 4.76
C GLU A 739 14.96 37.54 6.14
N MET A 740 16.18 37.17 6.55
CA MET A 740 16.42 36.32 7.72
C MET A 740 15.92 36.94 9.04
N ASP A 741 16.07 38.26 9.23
CA ASP A 741 15.58 38.91 10.45
C ASP A 741 14.06 38.93 10.52
N LEU A 742 13.39 39.07 9.38
CA LEU A 742 11.95 38.94 9.28
C LEU A 742 11.51 37.49 9.60
N ALA A 743 12.23 36.50 9.09
CA ALA A 743 11.95 35.10 9.38
C ALA A 743 12.00 34.79 10.89
N PHE A 744 13.07 35.23 11.59
CA PHE A 744 13.17 35.03 13.04
C PHE A 744 12.11 35.78 13.82
N LYS A 745 11.74 37.00 13.40
CA LYS A 745 10.63 37.73 14.02
C LYS A 745 9.32 36.91 13.96
N TRP A 746 9.06 36.25 12.85
CA TRP A 746 7.85 35.48 12.69
C TRP A 746 7.92 34.10 13.39
N LEU A 747 9.11 33.48 13.48
CA LEU A 747 9.30 32.26 14.27
C LEU A 747 9.12 32.55 15.78
N GLU A 748 9.59 33.69 16.29
CA GLU A 748 9.32 34.08 17.68
C GLU A 748 7.82 34.31 17.92
N LYS A 749 7.12 34.95 16.97
CA LYS A 749 5.67 35.11 17.02
C LYS A 749 4.95 33.76 16.95
N ALA A 750 5.44 32.80 16.13
CA ALA A 750 4.93 31.43 16.09
C ALA A 750 5.05 30.73 17.45
N ALA A 751 6.17 30.95 18.16
CA ALA A 751 6.36 30.39 19.49
C ALA A 751 5.45 31.03 20.55
N GLU A 752 5.13 32.32 20.40
CA GLU A 752 4.19 33.03 21.29
C GLU A 752 2.74 32.59 21.05
N SER A 753 2.35 32.48 19.77
CA SER A 753 1.01 32.07 19.37
C SER A 753 0.78 30.57 19.39
N LYS A 754 1.83 29.75 19.71
CA LYS A 754 1.76 28.29 19.69
C LYS A 754 1.31 27.72 18.33
N ASP A 755 1.87 28.27 17.26
CA ASP A 755 1.66 27.76 15.89
C ASP A 755 2.15 26.30 15.82
N ILE A 756 1.27 25.37 15.49
CA ILE A 756 1.58 23.92 15.47
C ILE A 756 2.70 23.58 14.47
N LEU A 757 2.80 24.31 13.36
CA LEU A 757 3.85 24.09 12.36
C LEU A 757 5.25 24.38 12.89
N LEU A 758 5.36 25.20 13.94
CA LEU A 758 6.64 25.47 14.58
C LEU A 758 7.24 24.20 15.19
N SER A 759 6.41 23.23 15.60
CA SER A 759 6.89 21.96 16.14
C SER A 759 7.74 21.17 15.12
N TYR A 760 7.51 21.38 13.83
CA TYR A 760 8.27 20.73 12.74
C TYR A 760 9.55 21.48 12.35
N ILE A 761 9.94 22.52 13.05
CA ILE A 761 11.07 23.41 12.70
C ILE A 761 12.39 22.64 12.45
N THR A 762 12.59 21.50 13.12
CA THR A 762 13.78 20.64 13.00
C THR A 762 13.88 19.89 11.68
N VAL A 763 12.75 19.64 11.02
CA VAL A 763 12.67 18.78 9.83
C VAL A 763 12.23 19.53 8.58
N LEU A 764 11.69 20.74 8.69
CA LEU A 764 11.28 21.54 7.53
C LEU A 764 12.49 21.89 6.65
N PRO A 765 12.56 21.40 5.39
CA PRO A 765 13.69 21.64 4.51
C PRO A 765 13.93 23.14 4.23
N SER A 766 12.85 23.90 4.14
CA SER A 766 12.86 25.35 3.88
C SER A 766 13.57 26.16 4.96
N LEU A 767 13.67 25.64 6.18
CA LEU A 767 14.30 26.34 7.32
C LEU A 767 15.73 25.88 7.60
N ARG A 768 16.31 24.97 6.81
CA ARG A 768 17.69 24.47 7.00
C ARG A 768 18.74 25.57 7.04
N GLN A 769 18.54 26.67 6.30
CA GLN A 769 19.46 27.79 6.26
C GLN A 769 19.57 28.52 7.61
N LEU A 770 18.61 28.32 8.52
CA LEU A 770 18.60 28.91 9.86
C LEU A 770 19.36 28.10 10.91
N HIS A 771 19.72 26.83 10.61
CA HIS A 771 20.25 25.89 11.60
C HIS A 771 21.54 26.35 12.29
N ASP A 772 22.40 27.13 11.61
CA ASP A 772 23.65 27.64 12.16
C ASP A 772 23.48 29.00 12.93
N ASP A 773 22.28 29.59 12.92
CA ASP A 773 22.01 30.85 13.61
C ASP A 773 21.74 30.59 15.11
N PRO A 774 22.40 31.36 16.01
CA PRO A 774 22.16 31.23 17.47
C PRO A 774 20.71 31.46 17.91
N ARG A 775 19.92 32.23 17.14
CA ARG A 775 18.49 32.45 17.40
C ARG A 775 17.70 31.16 17.24
N TYR A 776 18.05 30.35 16.22
CA TYR A 776 17.44 29.04 16.00
C TYR A 776 17.65 28.12 17.20
N HIS A 777 18.87 28.05 17.73
CA HIS A 777 19.15 27.20 18.90
C HIS A 777 18.41 27.66 20.16
N ARG A 778 18.27 28.99 20.38
CA ARG A 778 17.43 29.49 21.47
C ARG A 778 15.96 29.10 21.35
N LEU A 779 15.44 29.12 20.11
CA LEU A 779 14.07 28.72 19.85
C LEU A 779 13.87 27.22 20.13
N LEU A 780 14.78 26.36 19.70
CA LEU A 780 14.74 24.93 20.03
C LEU A 780 14.79 24.69 21.55
N GLN A 781 15.64 25.39 22.28
CA GLN A 781 15.70 25.28 23.75
C GLN A 781 14.36 25.67 24.41
N ARG A 782 13.71 26.76 23.92
CA ARG A 782 12.39 27.17 24.41
C ARG A 782 11.31 26.12 24.16
N MET A 783 11.45 25.33 23.12
CA MET A 783 10.53 24.27 22.74
C MET A 783 10.91 22.90 23.32
N ASN A 784 11.95 22.80 24.16
CA ASN A 784 12.52 21.56 24.68
C ASN A 784 12.89 20.56 23.55
N LEU A 785 13.29 21.08 22.38
CA LEU A 785 13.76 20.27 21.25
C LEU A 785 15.28 20.25 21.20
N ASN A 786 15.83 19.06 20.92
CA ASN A 786 17.26 18.91 20.67
C ASN A 786 17.55 18.97 19.17
N HIS A 787 18.70 19.55 18.78
CA HIS A 787 19.08 19.55 17.36
C HIS A 787 19.30 18.11 16.86
N PRO A 788 18.83 17.73 15.65
CA PRO A 788 18.93 16.36 15.10
C PRO A 788 20.35 15.78 15.09
N SER A 789 21.40 16.63 15.01
CA SER A 789 22.81 16.21 15.07
C SER A 789 23.23 15.59 16.41
N THR A 790 22.45 15.78 17.49
CA THR A 790 22.75 15.21 18.82
C THR A 790 22.22 13.78 18.96
N HIS A 791 21.17 13.40 18.25
CA HIS A 791 20.61 12.03 18.29
C HIS A 791 21.51 10.99 17.60
N ARG A 792 22.25 11.34 16.55
CA ARG A 792 23.23 10.41 15.94
C ARG A 792 24.38 9.99 16.85
N ARG A 793 24.67 10.74 17.93
CA ARG A 793 25.73 10.41 18.90
C ARG A 793 25.27 9.51 20.05
N HIS A 794 23.97 9.44 20.34
CA HIS A 794 23.47 8.60 21.45
C HIS A 794 23.09 7.17 21.05
N HIS A 795 22.77 6.93 19.77
CA HIS A 795 22.53 5.56 19.26
C HIS A 795 23.81 4.80 18.86
N ALA A 796 24.94 5.49 18.73
CA ALA A 796 26.25 4.82 18.52
C ALA A 796 26.94 4.42 19.82
N ALA A 797 26.33 4.69 20.98
CA ALA A 797 26.89 4.43 22.32
C ALA A 797 25.99 3.55 23.22
N ARG A 798 25.00 2.86 22.64
CA ARG A 798 24.22 1.82 23.34
C ARG A 798 24.21 0.51 22.54
#